data_adb30e6baca517395ae1261d26880fda
#
_entry.id   adb30e6baca517395ae1261d26880fda
#
_cell.length_a   1.000
_cell.length_b   1.000
_cell.length_c   1.000
_cell.angle_alpha   90.00
_cell.angle_beta   90.00
_cell.angle_gamma   90.00
#
_symmetry.space_group_name_H-M   'P 1'
#
loop_
_entity.id
_entity.type
_entity.pdbx_description
1 polymer ?
#
loop_
_entity_poly.entity_id
_entity_poly.type
_entity_poly.pdbx_seq_one_letter_code
_entity_poly.pdbx_strand_id
1 'polypeptide(L)'
;MRDVLEVLEFPRVRALLAERAKTPLGRELALALAPLPREEAEKRHELTGEALSYPYALPEAGALREAYGRALAGARLSGPELLKAAKALEEAMALKEELLPLKNALSQVAEGIGDHTPFLERVRKALDEEGAVKDEASPRLAQIRRELRPLRQQILDRLYALMDRHREAFQDRFVTLRRERYCVPVRAGMAQKVPGILLDESESGATLFIEPFSVVKLNNRLQALRLKEEEEVNRILRDLSERLAKDEGVPKTLEALGLLDLVQAQAALARDLGLSRPAFGERYELYRAFHPLIPDAVRNSFALDEKNRILLISGPNMGGKTALLKTLGLAVLMAQSGLFVAAEKALLAWPDRVYADIGDEQSLQENLSTFAGHLRRLKEMLEEATPTSLVLIDELGSGTDPEEGAALSQAILEALLERGVKGMVTTHLSPLKAFAQGREGIQNASMRFDLEALRPTYELVLGVPGRSYALAIARRLALPEEVLKRAEALLPEGGRLEALLERLEAERLALEAERERLRRELSQVERLRKALAEREARFEEERAERLKALEEEVRAELLKVEAELKALKEKARNEGKRDALRELMALRERYAKKAPPPPPPPGLAPGVLVEVPSLGKRGRVVELRGEEVLVQVGPLRMSLRPQEVKPLPE
;
A
#
# COMPACT_ATOMS: atom_id res chain seq x y z
N MET A 1 15.30 16.13 -28.35
CA MET A 1 14.28 15.07 -28.17
C MET A 1 13.56 15.30 -26.86
N ARG A 2 12.23 15.41 -26.84
CA ARG A 2 11.51 15.38 -25.54
C ARG A 2 11.71 14.00 -24.94
N ASP A 3 12.10 13.92 -23.68
CA ASP A 3 12.23 12.65 -22.96
C ASP A 3 10.85 11.96 -22.91
N VAL A 4 10.79 10.70 -23.32
CA VAL A 4 9.56 9.90 -23.29
C VAL A 4 8.95 9.83 -21.89
N LEU A 5 9.79 9.90 -20.85
CA LEU A 5 9.35 9.95 -19.46
C LEU A 5 8.52 11.23 -19.18
N GLU A 6 8.95 12.38 -19.69
CA GLU A 6 8.24 13.64 -19.55
C GLU A 6 6.93 13.65 -20.35
N VAL A 7 6.95 13.16 -21.61
CA VAL A 7 5.76 13.08 -22.46
C VAL A 7 4.67 12.22 -21.83
N LEU A 8 5.05 11.12 -21.19
CA LEU A 8 4.16 10.20 -20.50
C LEU A 8 3.86 10.59 -19.05
N GLU A 9 4.35 11.75 -18.58
CA GLU A 9 4.15 12.26 -17.21
C GLU A 9 4.69 11.32 -16.09
N PHE A 10 5.69 10.49 -16.42
CA PHE A 10 6.29 9.57 -15.43
C PHE A 10 6.91 10.28 -14.22
N PRO A 11 7.49 11.52 -14.33
CA PRO A 11 7.93 12.28 -13.16
C PRO A 11 6.83 12.52 -12.13
N ARG A 12 5.56 12.64 -12.54
CA ARG A 12 4.43 12.77 -11.60
C ARG A 12 4.17 11.47 -10.83
N VAL A 13 4.38 10.32 -11.48
CA VAL A 13 4.32 9.01 -10.79
C VAL A 13 5.45 8.90 -9.76
N ARG A 14 6.67 9.34 -10.10
CA ARG A 14 7.79 9.43 -9.16
C ARG A 14 7.47 10.32 -7.96
N ALA A 15 6.84 11.47 -8.19
CA ALA A 15 6.43 12.39 -7.11
C ALA A 15 5.42 11.72 -6.17
N LEU A 16 4.37 11.07 -6.72
CA LEU A 16 3.41 10.32 -5.92
C LEU A 16 4.06 9.20 -5.08
N LEU A 17 5.08 8.55 -5.63
CA LEU A 17 5.84 7.54 -4.90
C LEU A 17 6.69 8.17 -3.79
N ALA A 18 7.37 9.28 -4.09
CA ALA A 18 8.23 9.99 -3.14
C ALA A 18 7.45 10.57 -1.94
N GLU A 19 6.19 10.95 -2.12
CA GLU A 19 5.29 11.38 -1.04
C GLU A 19 5.03 10.27 -0.02
N ARG A 20 5.14 9.00 -0.42
CA ARG A 20 4.92 7.81 0.43
C ARG A 20 6.18 7.30 1.09
N ALA A 21 7.35 7.73 0.64
CA ALA A 21 8.62 7.39 1.28
C ALA A 21 8.78 8.16 2.59
N LYS A 22 9.16 7.45 3.64
CA LYS A 22 9.31 7.98 5.00
C LYS A 22 10.68 8.58 5.25
N THR A 23 11.70 8.05 4.57
CA THR A 23 13.09 8.48 4.75
C THR A 23 13.56 9.40 3.60
N PRO A 24 14.52 10.30 3.85
CA PRO A 24 15.10 11.10 2.77
C PRO A 24 15.71 10.24 1.66
N LEU A 25 16.34 9.11 2.01
CA LEU A 25 16.97 8.22 1.05
C LEU A 25 15.94 7.48 0.18
N GLY A 26 14.87 6.94 0.78
CA GLY A 26 13.78 6.33 0.03
C GLY A 26 13.09 7.32 -0.91
N ARG A 27 12.95 8.59 -0.47
CA ARG A 27 12.42 9.68 -1.30
C ARG A 27 13.33 10.00 -2.49
N GLU A 28 14.63 10.06 -2.29
CA GLU A 28 15.62 10.26 -3.36
C GLU A 28 15.57 9.11 -4.37
N LEU A 29 15.52 7.87 -3.91
CA LEU A 29 15.39 6.69 -4.76
C LEU A 29 14.08 6.70 -5.56
N ALA A 30 12.97 7.12 -4.94
CA ALA A 30 11.67 7.24 -5.62
C ALA A 30 11.71 8.28 -6.76
N LEU A 31 12.32 9.45 -6.52
CA LEU A 31 12.47 10.50 -7.53
C LEU A 31 13.45 10.12 -8.65
N ALA A 32 14.47 9.31 -8.34
CA ALA A 32 15.45 8.82 -9.29
C ALA A 32 15.00 7.56 -10.06
N LEU A 33 13.79 7.04 -9.78
CA LEU A 33 13.28 5.81 -10.38
C LEU A 33 13.30 5.88 -11.91
N ALA A 34 13.82 4.87 -12.56
CA ALA A 34 13.94 4.77 -14.02
C ALA A 34 13.72 3.32 -14.48
N PRO A 35 13.44 3.08 -15.76
CA PRO A 35 13.42 1.75 -16.32
C PRO A 35 14.72 0.98 -16.01
N LEU A 36 14.57 -0.27 -15.60
CA LEU A 36 15.62 -1.19 -15.17
C LEU A 36 15.75 -2.34 -16.18
N PRO A 37 16.83 -3.11 -16.14
CA PRO A 37 16.87 -4.42 -16.75
C PRO A 37 15.74 -5.31 -16.22
N ARG A 38 15.22 -6.20 -17.07
CA ARG A 38 14.04 -7.00 -16.76
C ARG A 38 14.15 -7.77 -15.43
N GLU A 39 15.28 -8.43 -15.22
CA GLU A 39 15.52 -9.22 -14.00
C GLU A 39 15.47 -8.36 -12.72
N GLU A 40 15.98 -7.14 -12.79
CA GLU A 40 15.96 -6.21 -11.65
C GLU A 40 14.54 -5.68 -11.38
N ALA A 41 13.78 -5.38 -12.43
CA ALA A 41 12.40 -4.96 -12.30
C ALA A 41 11.53 -6.08 -11.72
N GLU A 42 11.71 -7.33 -12.17
CA GLU A 42 11.00 -8.51 -11.64
C GLU A 42 11.32 -8.74 -10.16
N LYS A 43 12.58 -8.58 -9.74
CA LYS A 43 12.96 -8.62 -8.31
C LYS A 43 12.28 -7.51 -7.50
N ARG A 44 12.16 -6.30 -8.04
CA ARG A 44 11.42 -5.22 -7.36
C ARG A 44 9.92 -5.51 -7.27
N HIS A 45 9.33 -6.11 -8.29
CA HIS A 45 7.94 -6.57 -8.20
C HIS A 45 7.75 -7.63 -7.11
N GLU A 46 8.71 -8.52 -6.93
CA GLU A 46 8.69 -9.50 -5.86
C GLU A 46 8.76 -8.82 -4.49
N LEU A 47 9.75 -7.95 -4.28
CA LEU A 47 9.88 -7.16 -3.06
C LEU A 47 8.61 -6.38 -2.72
N THR A 48 8.00 -5.72 -3.71
CA THR A 48 6.74 -4.97 -3.53
C THR A 48 5.59 -5.90 -3.11
N GLY A 49 5.49 -7.09 -3.72
CA GLY A 49 4.49 -8.10 -3.37
C GLY A 49 4.66 -8.63 -1.95
N GLU A 50 5.89 -8.84 -1.52
CA GLU A 50 6.21 -9.25 -0.15
C GLU A 50 5.90 -8.15 0.86
N ALA A 51 6.26 -6.89 0.58
CA ALA A 51 5.96 -5.74 1.44
C ALA A 51 4.45 -5.45 1.55
N LEU A 52 3.65 -5.79 0.54
CA LEU A 52 2.18 -5.75 0.63
C LEU A 52 1.64 -6.77 1.62
N SER A 53 2.28 -7.94 1.70
CA SER A 53 1.88 -9.05 2.56
C SER A 53 2.43 -8.93 3.98
N TYR A 54 3.59 -8.31 4.12
CA TYR A 54 4.29 -8.16 5.40
C TYR A 54 4.75 -6.71 5.60
N PRO A 55 3.91 -5.85 6.18
CA PRO A 55 4.30 -4.48 6.52
C PRO A 55 5.26 -4.46 7.72
N TYR A 56 6.31 -3.65 7.64
CA TYR A 56 7.32 -3.49 8.67
C TYR A 56 7.53 -2.02 9.05
N ALA A 57 8.10 -1.78 10.24
CA ALA A 57 8.43 -0.43 10.70
C ALA A 57 9.84 -0.04 10.22
N LEU A 58 9.99 1.19 9.73
CA LEU A 58 11.27 1.72 9.30
C LEU A 58 11.88 2.62 10.38
N PRO A 59 13.19 2.48 10.67
CA PRO A 59 13.90 3.38 11.58
C PRO A 59 14.03 4.78 11.00
N GLU A 60 14.33 5.76 11.87
CA GLU A 60 14.53 7.16 11.48
C GLU A 60 15.89 7.37 10.80
N ALA A 61 16.06 6.80 9.61
CA ALA A 61 17.33 6.77 8.87
C ALA A 61 17.86 8.17 8.48
N GLY A 62 17.01 9.20 8.47
CA GLY A 62 17.41 10.57 8.16
C GLY A 62 18.43 11.13 9.16
N ALA A 63 18.15 10.95 10.46
CA ALA A 63 19.05 11.38 11.53
C ALA A 63 20.40 10.64 11.50
N LEU A 64 20.37 9.33 11.20
CA LEU A 64 21.59 8.53 11.04
C LEU A 64 22.44 9.04 9.86
N ARG A 65 21.81 9.29 8.70
CA ARG A 65 22.51 9.78 7.50
C ARG A 65 23.17 11.12 7.74
N GLU A 66 22.47 12.05 8.38
CA GLU A 66 23.00 13.39 8.71
C GLU A 66 24.18 13.29 9.69
N ALA A 67 24.01 12.53 10.77
CA ALA A 67 25.05 12.32 11.77
C ALA A 67 26.30 11.66 11.14
N TYR A 68 26.10 10.60 10.33
CA TYR A 68 27.19 9.92 9.63
C TYR A 68 27.92 10.85 8.66
N GLY A 69 27.19 11.61 7.84
CA GLY A 69 27.79 12.57 6.89
C GLY A 69 28.62 13.65 7.60
N ARG A 70 28.14 14.19 8.71
CA ARG A 70 28.88 15.17 9.53
C ARG A 70 30.10 14.54 10.21
N ALA A 71 29.98 13.32 10.70
CA ALA A 71 31.10 12.58 11.29
C ALA A 71 32.19 12.30 10.25
N LEU A 72 31.84 11.90 9.04
CA LEU A 72 32.79 11.72 7.91
C LEU A 72 33.53 13.02 7.55
N ALA A 73 32.82 14.16 7.64
CA ALA A 73 33.43 15.48 7.44
C ALA A 73 34.33 15.92 8.62
N GLY A 74 34.54 15.07 9.63
CA GLY A 74 35.37 15.35 10.80
C GLY A 74 34.68 16.22 11.89
N ALA A 75 33.35 16.42 11.80
CA ALA A 75 32.63 17.18 12.80
C ALA A 75 32.46 16.36 14.08
N ARG A 76 32.60 17.04 15.22
CA ARG A 76 32.21 16.50 16.53
C ARG A 76 30.68 16.56 16.64
N LEU A 77 30.05 15.42 16.81
CA LEU A 77 28.63 15.30 17.08
C LEU A 77 28.33 15.59 18.57
N SER A 78 27.15 16.12 18.85
CA SER A 78 26.64 16.23 20.22
C SER A 78 26.13 14.88 20.73
N GLY A 79 25.98 14.74 22.05
CA GLY A 79 25.45 13.51 22.63
C GLY A 79 24.05 13.14 22.12
N PRO A 80 23.09 14.07 22.03
CA PRO A 80 21.76 13.79 21.48
C PRO A 80 21.79 13.33 19.99
N GLU A 81 22.71 13.86 19.16
CA GLU A 81 22.88 13.41 17.77
C GLU A 81 23.42 11.98 17.71
N LEU A 82 24.41 11.65 18.56
CA LEU A 82 24.94 10.29 18.67
C LEU A 82 23.90 9.30 19.16
N LEU A 83 23.03 9.70 20.11
CA LEU A 83 21.94 8.85 20.58
C LEU A 83 20.91 8.58 19.49
N LYS A 84 20.51 9.62 18.72
CA LYS A 84 19.59 9.44 17.59
C LYS A 84 20.17 8.49 16.54
N ALA A 85 21.46 8.65 16.21
CA ALA A 85 22.16 7.75 15.29
C ALA A 85 22.22 6.32 15.84
N ALA A 86 22.56 6.16 17.12
CA ALA A 86 22.61 4.85 17.77
C ALA A 86 21.24 4.18 17.80
N LYS A 87 20.18 4.93 18.15
CA LYS A 87 18.80 4.41 18.14
C LYS A 87 18.39 3.94 16.74
N ALA A 88 18.68 4.71 15.70
CA ALA A 88 18.37 4.32 14.33
C ALA A 88 19.12 3.04 13.89
N LEU A 89 20.37 2.86 14.33
CA LEU A 89 21.14 1.64 14.08
C LEU A 89 20.58 0.44 14.87
N GLU A 90 20.17 0.63 16.10
CA GLU A 90 19.53 -0.39 16.93
C GLU A 90 18.20 -0.86 16.32
N GLU A 91 17.35 0.09 15.91
CA GLU A 91 16.09 -0.19 15.22
C GLU A 91 16.33 -0.88 13.87
N ALA A 92 17.40 -0.51 13.14
CA ALA A 92 17.79 -1.17 11.90
C ALA A 92 18.20 -2.63 12.13
N MET A 93 18.98 -2.90 13.18
CA MET A 93 19.35 -4.28 13.54
C MET A 93 18.13 -5.09 13.97
N ALA A 94 17.20 -4.50 14.72
CA ALA A 94 15.94 -5.15 15.09
C ALA A 94 15.09 -5.47 13.84
N LEU A 95 15.01 -4.56 12.87
CA LEU A 95 14.35 -4.80 11.59
C LEU A 95 15.01 -5.94 10.82
N LYS A 96 16.34 -6.04 10.83
CA LYS A 96 17.04 -7.17 10.25
C LYS A 96 16.63 -8.49 10.90
N GLU A 97 16.61 -8.56 12.23
CA GLU A 97 16.19 -9.75 12.98
C GLU A 97 14.74 -10.14 12.69
N GLU A 98 13.86 -9.15 12.45
CA GLU A 98 12.47 -9.36 12.07
C GLU A 98 12.32 -9.94 10.66
N LEU A 99 13.09 -9.44 9.68
CA LEU A 99 12.95 -9.81 8.28
C LEU A 99 13.72 -11.08 7.89
N LEU A 100 14.84 -11.41 8.53
CA LEU A 100 15.66 -12.58 8.20
C LEU A 100 14.91 -13.91 8.25
N PRO A 101 14.02 -14.18 9.22
CA PRO A 101 13.26 -15.43 9.28
C PRO A 101 12.32 -15.68 8.11
N LEU A 102 11.93 -14.62 7.35
CA LEU A 102 11.03 -14.72 6.21
C LEU A 102 11.66 -15.50 5.04
N LYS A 103 12.99 -15.52 4.92
CA LYS A 103 13.75 -16.24 3.87
C LYS A 103 13.28 -15.93 2.45
N ASN A 104 12.98 -14.68 2.19
CA ASN A 104 12.42 -14.16 0.96
C ASN A 104 13.28 -12.99 0.41
N ALA A 105 12.79 -12.24 -0.59
CA ALA A 105 13.53 -11.13 -1.17
C ALA A 105 13.76 -9.98 -0.17
N LEU A 106 12.81 -9.70 0.73
CA LEU A 106 13.00 -8.71 1.81
C LEU A 106 14.13 -9.11 2.76
N SER A 107 14.25 -10.40 3.10
CA SER A 107 15.34 -10.88 3.96
C SER A 107 16.70 -10.67 3.31
N GLN A 108 16.82 -10.86 1.99
CA GLN A 108 18.06 -10.61 1.25
C GLN A 108 18.48 -9.14 1.31
N VAL A 109 17.52 -8.20 1.23
CA VAL A 109 17.81 -6.77 1.42
C VAL A 109 18.24 -6.49 2.85
N ALA A 110 17.57 -7.08 3.83
CA ALA A 110 17.89 -6.92 5.25
C ALA A 110 19.28 -7.47 5.64
N GLU A 111 19.82 -8.46 4.91
CA GLU A 111 21.20 -8.93 5.08
C GLU A 111 22.24 -7.82 4.92
N GLY A 112 21.91 -6.79 4.10
CA GLY A 112 22.75 -5.61 3.91
C GLY A 112 22.90 -4.72 5.16
N ILE A 113 22.03 -4.88 6.16
CA ILE A 113 22.14 -4.16 7.44
C ILE A 113 23.31 -4.75 8.24
N GLY A 114 24.26 -3.89 8.61
CA GLY A 114 25.48 -4.24 9.34
C GLY A 114 25.23 -4.65 10.79
N ASP A 115 26.27 -5.22 11.43
CA ASP A 115 26.31 -5.38 12.89
C ASP A 115 27.00 -4.13 13.50
N HIS A 116 26.24 -3.35 14.23
CA HIS A 116 26.67 -2.11 14.87
C HIS A 116 26.83 -2.25 16.39
N THR A 117 26.77 -3.48 16.93
CA THR A 117 26.90 -3.75 18.36
C THR A 117 28.10 -3.07 19.01
N PRO A 118 29.32 -3.06 18.40
CA PRO A 118 30.48 -2.42 19.04
C PRO A 118 30.31 -0.90 19.23
N PHE A 119 29.67 -0.22 18.28
CA PHE A 119 29.38 1.22 18.37
C PHE A 119 28.27 1.46 19.41
N LEU A 120 27.19 0.68 19.38
CA LEU A 120 26.06 0.81 20.30
C LEU A 120 26.47 0.60 21.76
N GLU A 121 27.27 -0.42 22.05
CA GLU A 121 27.82 -0.65 23.40
C GLU A 121 28.65 0.53 23.89
N ARG A 122 29.46 1.10 23.00
CA ARG A 122 30.30 2.26 23.35
C ARG A 122 29.46 3.48 23.66
N VAL A 123 28.42 3.76 22.86
CA VAL A 123 27.46 4.86 23.10
C VAL A 123 26.74 4.66 24.42
N ARG A 124 26.18 3.47 24.67
CA ARG A 124 25.45 3.13 25.93
C ARG A 124 26.33 3.28 27.17
N LYS A 125 27.63 2.95 27.06
CA LYS A 125 28.60 3.14 28.16
C LYS A 125 28.92 4.60 28.39
N ALA A 126 28.94 5.42 27.32
CA ALA A 126 29.42 6.79 27.40
C ALA A 126 28.32 7.83 27.65
N LEU A 127 27.10 7.61 27.14
CA LEU A 127 26.00 8.57 27.20
C LEU A 127 24.84 8.06 28.04
N ASP A 128 24.13 8.97 28.72
CA ASP A 128 22.85 8.70 29.34
C ASP A 128 21.68 8.87 28.35
N GLU A 129 20.45 8.74 28.82
CA GLU A 129 19.23 8.82 28.00
C GLU A 129 18.98 10.21 27.37
N GLU A 130 19.57 11.26 27.96
CA GLU A 130 19.47 12.64 27.48
C GLU A 130 20.64 13.04 26.55
N GLY A 131 21.65 12.18 26.46
CA GLY A 131 22.87 12.42 25.68
C GLY A 131 23.97 13.12 26.46
N ALA A 132 23.86 13.25 27.76
CA ALA A 132 24.94 13.75 28.58
C ALA A 132 25.99 12.64 28.79
N VAL A 133 27.28 13.05 28.85
CA VAL A 133 28.36 12.09 29.04
C VAL A 133 28.41 11.61 30.47
N LYS A 134 28.32 10.30 30.70
CA LYS A 134 28.34 9.63 32.01
C LYS A 134 29.73 9.74 32.69
N ASP A 135 29.74 9.65 34.00
CA ASP A 135 30.98 9.60 34.78
C ASP A 135 31.87 8.40 34.39
N GLU A 136 31.23 7.25 34.09
CA GLU A 136 31.89 6.01 33.70
C GLU A 136 32.42 6.02 32.26
N ALA A 137 32.12 7.06 31.48
CA ALA A 137 32.60 7.18 30.09
C ALA A 137 34.14 7.20 30.03
N SER A 138 34.82 7.80 31.01
CA SER A 138 36.25 7.71 31.17
C SER A 138 36.68 7.83 32.64
N PRO A 139 37.78 7.14 33.06
CA PRO A 139 38.34 7.27 34.40
C PRO A 139 38.73 8.74 34.74
N ARG A 140 39.22 9.46 33.71
CA ARG A 140 39.64 10.86 33.83
C ARG A 140 38.44 11.77 34.13
N LEU A 141 37.31 11.61 33.45
CA LEU A 141 36.09 12.36 33.67
C LEU A 141 35.53 12.10 35.09
N ALA A 142 35.48 10.82 35.47
CA ALA A 142 35.06 10.43 36.81
C ALA A 142 35.90 11.08 37.92
N GLN A 143 37.23 11.17 37.73
CA GLN A 143 38.14 11.84 38.63
C GLN A 143 37.85 13.35 38.70
N ILE A 144 37.75 14.03 37.56
CA ILE A 144 37.47 15.47 37.50
C ILE A 144 36.16 15.82 38.23
N ARG A 145 35.09 15.09 37.96
CA ARG A 145 33.77 15.30 38.56
C ARG A 145 33.76 15.01 40.07
N ARG A 146 34.56 14.03 40.49
CA ARG A 146 34.77 13.70 41.91
C ARG A 146 35.46 14.83 42.66
N GLU A 147 36.36 15.58 42.00
CA GLU A 147 37.00 16.77 42.55
C GLU A 147 36.10 18.02 42.52
N LEU A 148 35.25 18.17 41.51
CA LEU A 148 34.36 19.32 41.32
C LEU A 148 33.28 19.41 42.44
N ARG A 149 32.64 18.27 42.78
CA ARG A 149 31.54 18.25 43.74
C ARG A 149 31.92 18.82 45.12
N PRO A 150 33.00 18.36 45.81
CA PRO A 150 33.40 18.91 47.12
C PRO A 150 33.93 20.33 47.02
N LEU A 151 34.57 20.70 45.91
CA LEU A 151 35.09 22.06 45.71
C LEU A 151 33.96 23.08 45.61
N ARG A 152 32.88 22.76 44.93
CA ARG A 152 31.68 23.59 44.90
C ARG A 152 31.07 23.77 46.29
N GLN A 153 30.99 22.69 47.07
CA GLN A 153 30.47 22.76 48.43
C GLN A 153 31.35 23.63 49.33
N GLN A 154 32.68 23.48 49.23
CA GLN A 154 33.62 24.33 49.99
C GLN A 154 33.48 25.82 49.65
N ILE A 155 33.20 26.18 48.41
CA ILE A 155 32.96 27.57 48.02
C ILE A 155 31.67 28.07 48.68
N LEU A 156 30.60 27.32 48.59
CA LEU A 156 29.30 27.67 49.16
C LEU A 156 29.39 27.83 50.68
N ASP A 157 30.02 26.86 51.36
CA ASP A 157 30.17 26.90 52.82
C ASP A 157 30.95 28.16 53.27
N ARG A 158 32.06 28.50 52.57
CA ARG A 158 32.82 29.73 52.86
C ARG A 158 32.04 31.00 52.61
N LEU A 159 31.24 31.05 51.53
CA LEU A 159 30.44 32.21 51.20
C LEU A 159 29.29 32.38 52.21
N TYR A 160 28.61 31.32 52.60
CA TYR A 160 27.58 31.37 53.61
C TYR A 160 28.16 31.77 55.00
N ALA A 161 29.30 31.22 55.41
CA ALA A 161 30.00 31.60 56.64
C ALA A 161 30.42 33.08 56.62
N LEU A 162 30.84 33.58 55.44
CA LEU A 162 31.13 35.02 55.31
C LEU A 162 29.88 35.88 55.44
N MET A 163 28.76 35.47 54.83
CA MET A 163 27.48 36.18 54.93
C MET A 163 26.94 36.18 56.34
N ASP A 164 27.10 35.08 57.09
CA ASP A 164 26.70 35.04 58.53
C ASP A 164 27.52 35.95 59.41
N ARG A 165 28.79 36.16 59.07
CA ARG A 165 29.69 37.04 59.82
C ARG A 165 29.44 38.53 59.57
N HIS A 166 28.97 38.89 58.35
CA HIS A 166 28.77 40.29 57.92
C HIS A 166 27.35 40.57 57.49
N ARG A 167 26.35 40.11 58.24
CA ARG A 167 24.92 40.12 57.85
C ARG A 167 24.41 41.48 57.38
N GLU A 168 24.89 42.58 57.95
CA GLU A 168 24.51 43.92 57.58
C GLU A 168 24.94 44.34 56.15
N ALA A 169 25.99 43.70 55.61
CA ALA A 169 26.50 44.01 54.28
C ALA A 169 25.67 43.44 53.15
N PHE A 170 24.76 42.52 53.47
CA PHE A 170 23.96 41.79 52.44
C PHE A 170 22.49 42.24 52.52
N GLN A 171 21.87 42.41 51.37
CA GLN A 171 20.44 42.67 51.28
C GLN A 171 19.66 41.36 51.41
N ASP A 172 20.12 40.33 50.69
CA ASP A 172 19.56 39.00 50.68
C ASP A 172 20.67 37.95 50.87
N ARG A 173 20.30 36.80 51.47
CA ARG A 173 21.24 35.71 51.78
C ARG A 173 21.22 34.68 50.68
N PHE A 174 21.85 34.97 49.55
CA PHE A 174 22.04 34.01 48.47
C PHE A 174 23.40 34.12 47.82
N VAL A 175 23.89 33.01 47.30
CA VAL A 175 25.09 32.94 46.47
C VAL A 175 24.66 32.87 45.04
N THR A 176 25.29 33.62 44.16
CA THR A 176 25.00 33.62 42.71
C THR A 176 26.25 33.40 41.89
N LEU A 177 26.05 33.14 40.60
CA LEU A 177 27.11 33.05 39.60
C LEU A 177 27.10 34.32 38.76
N ARG A 178 28.27 34.95 38.63
CA ARG A 178 28.53 36.02 37.67
C ARG A 178 29.84 35.66 36.94
N ARG A 179 29.82 35.75 35.63
CA ARG A 179 30.98 35.37 34.81
C ARG A 179 31.53 34.00 35.22
N GLU A 180 30.62 33.04 35.47
CA GLU A 180 30.94 31.65 35.89
C GLU A 180 31.66 31.53 37.27
N ARG A 181 31.71 32.57 38.04
CA ARG A 181 32.32 32.62 39.38
C ARG A 181 31.27 32.76 40.45
N TYR A 182 31.42 32.04 41.54
CA TYR A 182 30.57 32.20 42.71
C TYR A 182 30.87 33.53 43.40
N CYS A 183 29.86 34.32 43.59
CA CYS A 183 29.95 35.64 44.24
C CYS A 183 28.73 35.88 45.12
N VAL A 184 28.80 36.94 45.89
CA VAL A 184 27.75 37.37 46.83
C VAL A 184 27.25 38.76 46.49
N PRO A 185 25.95 39.06 46.63
CA PRO A 185 25.39 40.40 46.45
C PRO A 185 25.64 41.23 47.70
N VAL A 186 26.40 42.31 47.58
CA VAL A 186 26.77 43.23 48.68
C VAL A 186 26.15 44.59 48.44
N ARG A 187 25.60 45.23 49.45
CA ARG A 187 25.13 46.61 49.36
C ARG A 187 26.28 47.57 49.02
N ALA A 188 26.09 48.41 47.99
CA ALA A 188 27.17 49.28 47.49
C ALA A 188 27.89 50.08 48.60
N GLY A 189 27.14 50.65 49.59
CA GLY A 189 27.70 51.35 50.70
C GLY A 189 28.43 50.49 51.73
N MET A 190 28.39 49.17 51.63
CA MET A 190 29.02 48.23 52.56
C MET A 190 30.11 47.35 51.89
N ALA A 191 30.48 47.64 50.65
CA ALA A 191 31.47 46.87 49.89
C ALA A 191 32.82 46.73 50.62
N GLN A 192 33.23 47.72 51.43
CA GLN A 192 34.48 47.66 52.17
C GLN A 192 34.50 46.56 53.24
N LYS A 193 33.33 46.10 53.74
CA LYS A 193 33.24 44.98 54.67
C LYS A 193 33.43 43.60 54.06
N VAL A 194 33.33 43.50 52.73
CA VAL A 194 33.51 42.27 52.01
C VAL A 194 34.62 42.43 50.95
N PRO A 195 35.88 42.35 51.38
CA PRO A 195 37.04 42.52 50.46
C PRO A 195 37.03 41.46 49.38
N GLY A 196 37.03 41.89 48.12
CA GLY A 196 36.93 40.99 47.01
C GLY A 196 37.05 41.69 45.65
N ILE A 197 36.80 40.92 44.59
CA ILE A 197 36.81 41.37 43.19
C ILE A 197 35.36 41.70 42.80
N LEU A 198 35.11 42.92 42.31
CA LEU A 198 33.82 43.29 41.73
C LEU A 198 33.68 42.56 40.37
N LEU A 199 32.67 41.73 40.26
CA LEU A 199 32.35 40.99 39.02
C LEU A 199 31.26 41.67 38.20
N ASP A 200 30.27 42.27 38.89
CA ASP A 200 29.09 42.87 38.30
C ASP A 200 28.38 43.83 39.25
N GLU A 201 27.46 44.65 38.74
CA GLU A 201 26.61 45.52 39.56
C GLU A 201 25.15 45.44 39.10
N SER A 202 24.21 45.71 39.99
CA SER A 202 22.79 45.78 39.63
C SER A 202 22.51 47.04 38.81
N GLU A 203 21.45 47.05 37.99
CA GLU A 203 21.04 48.17 37.15
C GLU A 203 20.89 49.48 37.92
N SER A 204 20.47 49.42 39.18
CA SER A 204 20.33 50.57 40.08
C SER A 204 21.65 50.98 40.74
N GLY A 205 22.75 50.27 40.60
CA GLY A 205 24.00 50.46 41.31
C GLY A 205 23.95 50.19 42.84
N ALA A 206 22.79 49.75 43.33
CA ALA A 206 22.60 49.57 44.81
C ALA A 206 23.22 48.25 45.32
N THR A 207 23.45 47.29 44.48
CA THR A 207 24.03 45.96 44.81
C THR A 207 25.23 45.69 43.95
N LEU A 208 26.34 45.35 44.59
CA LEU A 208 27.59 44.94 43.95
C LEU A 208 27.77 43.42 44.07
N PHE A 209 28.04 42.74 42.98
CA PHE A 209 28.32 41.29 42.97
C PHE A 209 29.83 41.09 43.14
N ILE A 210 30.22 40.78 44.39
CA ILE A 210 31.62 40.67 44.78
C ILE A 210 32.03 39.20 44.90
N GLU A 211 33.16 38.84 44.31
CA GLU A 211 33.88 37.61 44.60
C GLU A 211 34.82 37.83 45.76
N PRO A 212 34.54 37.35 46.99
CA PRO A 212 35.42 37.55 48.12
C PRO A 212 36.79 36.92 47.92
N PHE A 213 37.87 37.59 48.38
CA PHE A 213 39.24 37.06 48.25
C PHE A 213 39.41 35.67 48.87
N SER A 214 38.59 35.32 49.89
CA SER A 214 38.59 34.00 50.53
C SER A 214 38.23 32.84 49.60
N VAL A 215 37.51 33.10 48.48
CA VAL A 215 37.09 32.08 47.53
C VAL A 215 37.75 32.19 46.15
N VAL A 216 38.50 33.25 45.85
CA VAL A 216 39.16 33.48 44.54
C VAL A 216 39.97 32.25 44.08
N LYS A 217 40.81 31.70 44.97
CA LYS A 217 41.65 30.53 44.67
C LYS A 217 40.77 29.28 44.37
N LEU A 218 39.66 29.12 45.08
CA LEU A 218 38.74 28.01 44.87
C LEU A 218 37.95 28.17 43.58
N ASN A 219 37.46 29.38 43.27
CA ASN A 219 36.82 29.69 41.97
C ASN A 219 37.77 29.47 40.81
N ASN A 220 39.06 29.89 40.90
CA ASN A 220 40.07 29.64 39.88
C ASN A 220 40.28 28.11 39.65
N ARG A 221 40.33 27.32 40.76
CA ARG A 221 40.46 25.88 40.67
C ARG A 221 39.20 25.24 40.07
N LEU A 222 38.00 25.75 40.44
CA LEU A 222 36.75 25.29 39.89
C LEU A 222 36.67 25.52 38.39
N GLN A 223 37.03 26.72 37.91
CA GLN A 223 37.09 27.02 36.47
C GLN A 223 38.07 26.12 35.73
N ALA A 224 39.29 25.94 36.29
CA ALA A 224 40.30 25.04 35.67
C ALA A 224 39.80 23.61 35.57
N LEU A 225 39.05 23.10 36.55
CA LEU A 225 38.43 21.77 36.51
C LEU A 225 37.26 21.68 35.52
N ARG A 226 36.42 22.74 35.44
CA ARG A 226 35.35 22.81 34.42
C ARG A 226 35.90 22.78 32.99
N LEU A 227 36.95 23.55 32.71
CA LEU A 227 37.60 23.49 31.39
C LEU A 227 38.12 22.08 31.07
N LYS A 228 38.75 21.42 32.07
CA LYS A 228 39.23 20.03 31.90
C LYS A 228 38.06 19.05 31.71
N GLU A 229 36.95 19.26 32.37
CA GLU A 229 35.72 18.48 32.20
C GLU A 229 35.21 18.63 30.76
N GLU A 230 35.09 19.88 30.29
CA GLU A 230 34.63 20.21 28.95
C GLU A 230 35.56 19.61 27.86
N GLU A 231 36.91 19.76 28.05
CA GLU A 231 37.89 19.14 27.15
C GLU A 231 37.71 17.61 27.09
N GLU A 232 37.52 16.96 28.25
CA GLU A 232 37.37 15.51 28.31
C GLU A 232 36.04 15.04 27.72
N VAL A 233 34.94 15.75 27.97
CA VAL A 233 33.63 15.52 27.36
C VAL A 233 33.75 15.66 25.82
N ASN A 234 34.38 16.73 25.36
CA ASN A 234 34.60 16.96 23.93
C ASN A 234 35.47 15.88 23.30
N ARG A 235 36.47 15.36 24.01
CA ARG A 235 37.29 14.24 23.56
C ARG A 235 36.48 12.96 23.42
N ILE A 236 35.62 12.67 24.39
CA ILE A 236 34.75 11.47 24.37
C ILE A 236 33.76 11.54 23.19
N LEU A 237 33.11 12.69 23.02
CA LEU A 237 32.16 12.90 21.92
C LEU A 237 32.86 12.83 20.55
N ARG A 238 34.10 13.30 20.46
CA ARG A 238 34.89 13.17 19.24
C ARG A 238 35.24 11.70 18.95
N ASP A 239 35.71 10.94 19.96
CA ASP A 239 35.98 9.49 19.81
C ASP A 239 34.74 8.73 19.31
N LEU A 240 33.55 9.03 19.85
CA LEU A 240 32.30 8.43 19.39
C LEU A 240 31.95 8.83 17.94
N SER A 241 32.16 10.11 17.58
CA SER A 241 31.91 10.59 16.23
C SER A 241 32.85 9.93 15.21
N GLU A 242 34.14 9.78 15.56
CA GLU A 242 35.10 9.09 14.72
C GLU A 242 34.80 7.60 14.56
N ARG A 243 34.28 6.95 15.60
CA ARG A 243 33.86 5.55 15.54
C ARG A 243 32.67 5.37 14.61
N LEU A 244 31.69 6.26 14.66
CA LEU A 244 30.58 6.27 13.73
C LEU A 244 31.07 6.45 12.29
N ALA A 245 32.00 7.39 12.06
CA ALA A 245 32.57 7.64 10.73
C ALA A 245 33.37 6.45 10.17
N LYS A 246 34.01 5.66 11.04
CA LYS A 246 34.82 4.49 10.69
C LYS A 246 34.00 3.19 10.61
N ASP A 247 32.72 3.22 10.91
CA ASP A 247 31.84 2.06 10.82
C ASP A 247 31.48 1.81 9.34
N GLU A 248 32.18 0.88 8.70
CA GLU A 248 31.99 0.51 7.29
C GLU A 248 30.61 -0.15 7.02
N GLY A 249 29.90 -0.57 8.05
CA GLY A 249 28.55 -1.13 7.96
C GLY A 249 27.49 -0.05 7.72
N VAL A 250 27.71 1.19 8.18
CA VAL A 250 26.69 2.26 8.12
C VAL A 250 26.25 2.60 6.68
N PRO A 251 27.13 2.74 5.68
CA PRO A 251 26.70 2.96 4.30
C PRO A 251 25.77 1.86 3.77
N LYS A 252 26.14 0.60 3.97
CA LYS A 252 25.32 -0.56 3.54
C LYS A 252 23.97 -0.61 4.26
N THR A 253 23.98 -0.29 5.54
CA THR A 253 22.74 -0.17 6.34
C THR A 253 21.83 0.93 5.78
N LEU A 254 22.37 2.10 5.46
CA LEU A 254 21.61 3.19 4.86
C LEU A 254 21.04 2.81 3.48
N GLU A 255 21.83 2.14 2.64
CA GLU A 255 21.36 1.63 1.34
C GLU A 255 20.23 0.63 1.49
N ALA A 256 20.37 -0.34 2.39
CA ALA A 256 19.33 -1.33 2.69
C ALA A 256 18.04 -0.67 3.20
N LEU A 257 18.17 0.26 4.15
CA LEU A 257 17.02 1.01 4.68
C LEU A 257 16.34 1.88 3.61
N GLY A 258 17.11 2.52 2.74
CA GLY A 258 16.59 3.29 1.62
C GLY A 258 15.80 2.43 0.64
N LEU A 259 16.31 1.24 0.31
CA LEU A 259 15.63 0.29 -0.57
C LEU A 259 14.37 -0.28 0.10
N LEU A 260 14.42 -0.65 1.37
CA LEU A 260 13.25 -1.10 2.14
C LEU A 260 12.16 -0.01 2.19
N ASP A 261 12.54 1.25 2.38
CA ASP A 261 11.59 2.37 2.35
C ASP A 261 10.96 2.58 0.97
N LEU A 262 11.78 2.53 -0.10
CA LEU A 262 11.28 2.60 -1.47
C LEU A 262 10.25 1.49 -1.74
N VAL A 263 10.57 0.26 -1.38
CA VAL A 263 9.69 -0.91 -1.57
C VAL A 263 8.39 -0.77 -0.77
N GLN A 264 8.47 -0.26 0.45
CA GLN A 264 7.28 0.01 1.25
C GLN A 264 6.42 1.15 0.68
N ALA A 265 7.06 2.18 0.11
CA ALA A 265 6.38 3.25 -0.62
C ALA A 265 5.69 2.72 -1.89
N GLN A 266 6.34 1.80 -2.63
CA GLN A 266 5.75 1.11 -3.78
C GLN A 266 4.53 0.26 -3.37
N ALA A 267 4.61 -0.47 -2.27
CA ALA A 267 3.51 -1.24 -1.71
C ALA A 267 2.33 -0.32 -1.27
N ALA A 268 2.64 0.81 -0.65
CA ALA A 268 1.63 1.80 -0.27
C ALA A 268 0.94 2.40 -1.51
N LEU A 269 1.71 2.80 -2.53
CA LEU A 269 1.18 3.31 -3.80
C LEU A 269 0.29 2.28 -4.48
N ALA A 270 0.71 1.01 -4.50
CA ALA A 270 -0.05 -0.08 -5.09
C ALA A 270 -1.39 -0.30 -4.37
N ARG A 271 -1.41 -0.22 -3.06
CA ARG A 271 -2.64 -0.33 -2.25
C ARG A 271 -3.58 0.84 -2.46
N ASP A 272 -3.06 2.07 -2.40
CA ASP A 272 -3.86 3.30 -2.49
C ASP A 272 -4.54 3.45 -3.85
N LEU A 273 -3.82 3.13 -4.94
CA LEU A 273 -4.34 3.24 -6.30
C LEU A 273 -4.98 1.95 -6.83
N GLY A 274 -4.86 0.84 -6.11
CA GLY A 274 -5.34 -0.45 -6.58
C GLY A 274 -4.54 -0.97 -7.78
N LEU A 275 -3.21 -0.84 -7.73
CA LEU A 275 -2.32 -1.36 -8.75
C LEU A 275 -2.16 -2.87 -8.63
N SER A 276 -1.88 -3.56 -9.73
CA SER A 276 -1.61 -4.99 -9.75
C SER A 276 -0.21 -5.33 -10.26
N ARG A 277 0.32 -6.46 -9.80
CA ARG A 277 1.60 -6.98 -10.30
C ARG A 277 1.46 -7.37 -11.77
N PRO A 278 2.28 -6.82 -12.69
CA PRO A 278 2.26 -7.23 -14.09
C PRO A 278 2.88 -8.61 -14.27
N ALA A 279 2.36 -9.36 -15.26
CA ALA A 279 3.04 -10.50 -15.84
C ALA A 279 3.72 -10.08 -17.14
N PHE A 280 4.78 -10.78 -17.55
CA PHE A 280 5.51 -10.48 -18.77
C PHE A 280 5.37 -11.59 -19.81
N GLY A 281 5.18 -11.19 -21.08
CA GLY A 281 5.00 -12.08 -22.21
C GLY A 281 5.38 -11.40 -23.53
N GLU A 282 4.80 -11.83 -24.64
CA GLU A 282 5.09 -11.30 -25.98
C GLU A 282 4.03 -10.32 -26.50
N ARG A 283 2.96 -10.09 -25.72
CA ARG A 283 1.83 -9.22 -26.07
C ARG A 283 1.50 -8.28 -24.94
N TYR A 284 0.73 -7.26 -25.26
CA TYR A 284 0.12 -6.37 -24.25
C TYR A 284 -1.34 -6.79 -24.09
N GLU A 285 -1.74 -7.11 -22.88
CA GLU A 285 -3.12 -7.41 -22.53
C GLU A 285 -3.41 -6.77 -21.17
N LEU A 286 -4.19 -5.71 -21.17
CA LEU A 286 -4.56 -4.98 -19.98
C LEU A 286 -6.06 -5.12 -19.74
N TYR A 287 -6.41 -5.61 -18.59
CA TYR A 287 -7.81 -5.74 -18.16
C TYR A 287 -8.14 -4.65 -17.14
N ARG A 288 -9.15 -3.85 -17.47
CA ARG A 288 -9.61 -2.71 -16.66
C ARG A 288 -8.47 -1.77 -16.24
N ALA A 289 -7.62 -1.42 -17.21
CA ALA A 289 -6.55 -0.45 -17.04
C ALA A 289 -7.11 0.96 -16.89
N PHE A 290 -6.45 1.78 -16.10
CA PHE A 290 -6.82 3.16 -15.85
C PHE A 290 -5.58 4.07 -15.78
N HIS A 291 -5.79 5.36 -15.95
CA HIS A 291 -4.69 6.33 -15.88
C HIS A 291 -4.37 6.64 -14.39
N PRO A 292 -3.16 6.33 -13.90
CA PRO A 292 -2.86 6.42 -12.46
C PRO A 292 -2.86 7.84 -11.89
N LEU A 293 -2.77 8.86 -12.75
CA LEU A 293 -2.73 10.28 -12.37
C LEU A 293 -4.09 10.98 -12.51
N ILE A 294 -5.13 10.29 -12.98
CA ILE A 294 -6.48 10.84 -13.14
C ILE A 294 -7.36 10.23 -12.04
N PRO A 295 -7.93 11.06 -11.13
CA PRO A 295 -8.89 10.58 -10.15
C PRO A 295 -10.10 9.94 -10.85
N ASP A 296 -10.60 8.83 -10.31
CA ASP A 296 -11.76 8.10 -10.81
C ASP A 296 -11.74 7.80 -12.32
N ALA A 297 -10.53 7.56 -12.86
CA ALA A 297 -10.34 7.27 -14.28
C ALA A 297 -11.17 6.06 -14.73
N VAL A 298 -11.83 6.18 -15.87
CA VAL A 298 -12.61 5.08 -16.46
C VAL A 298 -11.67 3.94 -16.83
N ARG A 299 -12.05 2.72 -16.44
CA ARG A 299 -11.25 1.52 -16.63
C ARG A 299 -11.54 0.87 -17.97
N ASN A 300 -10.52 0.75 -18.81
CA ASN A 300 -10.60 0.20 -20.15
C ASN A 300 -9.82 -1.10 -20.30
N SER A 301 -10.29 -2.01 -21.15
CA SER A 301 -9.61 -3.27 -21.46
C SER A 301 -9.25 -3.32 -22.93
N PHE A 302 -8.00 -3.69 -23.23
CA PHE A 302 -7.49 -3.78 -24.60
C PHE A 302 -6.30 -4.75 -24.68
N ALA A 303 -6.01 -5.20 -25.91
CA ALA A 303 -4.88 -6.07 -26.18
C ALA A 303 -4.18 -5.67 -27.49
N LEU A 304 -2.86 -5.86 -27.53
CA LEU A 304 -2.02 -5.79 -28.73
C LEU A 304 -1.27 -7.12 -28.85
N ASP A 305 -1.56 -7.84 -29.90
CA ASP A 305 -1.00 -9.17 -30.16
C ASP A 305 -0.52 -9.27 -31.63
N GLU A 306 -0.19 -10.45 -32.09
CA GLU A 306 0.27 -10.65 -33.48
C GLU A 306 -0.80 -10.38 -34.53
N LYS A 307 -2.08 -10.56 -34.19
CA LYS A 307 -3.21 -10.27 -35.10
C LYS A 307 -3.60 -8.80 -35.11
N ASN A 308 -3.48 -8.14 -33.96
CA ASN A 308 -3.86 -6.75 -33.74
C ASN A 308 -2.65 -5.99 -33.15
N ARG A 309 -1.63 -5.76 -33.97
CA ARG A 309 -0.40 -5.10 -33.52
C ARG A 309 -0.61 -3.63 -33.24
N ILE A 310 -1.45 -2.96 -34.04
CA ILE A 310 -1.77 -1.56 -33.91
C ILE A 310 -3.24 -1.39 -33.55
N LEU A 311 -3.54 -0.67 -32.49
CA LEU A 311 -4.88 -0.22 -32.14
C LEU A 311 -5.07 1.21 -32.66
N LEU A 312 -5.90 1.36 -33.70
CA LEU A 312 -6.24 2.66 -34.27
C LEU A 312 -7.49 3.22 -33.59
N ILE A 313 -7.30 4.23 -32.74
CA ILE A 313 -8.35 4.81 -31.90
C ILE A 313 -8.87 6.07 -32.53
N SER A 314 -10.18 6.14 -32.75
CA SER A 314 -10.86 7.31 -33.31
C SER A 314 -11.95 7.84 -32.37
N GLY A 315 -12.41 9.04 -32.63
CA GLY A 315 -13.42 9.70 -31.78
C GLY A 315 -13.12 11.17 -31.52
N PRO A 316 -13.99 11.88 -30.78
CA PRO A 316 -13.80 13.33 -30.52
C PRO A 316 -12.54 13.59 -29.69
N ASN A 317 -11.92 14.79 -29.88
CA ASN A 317 -10.67 15.14 -29.21
C ASN A 317 -10.79 15.15 -27.68
N MET A 318 -11.96 15.46 -27.12
CA MET A 318 -12.22 15.41 -25.68
C MET A 318 -12.56 13.98 -25.15
N GLY A 319 -12.52 12.94 -25.99
CA GLY A 319 -12.93 11.57 -25.66
C GLY A 319 -11.97 10.77 -24.79
N GLY A 320 -10.78 11.28 -24.45
CA GLY A 320 -9.80 10.59 -23.63
C GLY A 320 -8.82 9.71 -24.41
N LYS A 321 -8.68 9.89 -25.73
CA LYS A 321 -7.74 9.15 -26.60
C LYS A 321 -6.30 9.27 -26.09
N THR A 322 -5.84 10.49 -25.88
CA THR A 322 -4.49 10.81 -25.35
C THR A 322 -4.24 10.17 -23.97
N ALA A 323 -5.25 10.23 -23.10
CA ALA A 323 -5.16 9.59 -21.77
C ALA A 323 -4.99 8.06 -21.87
N LEU A 324 -5.65 7.43 -22.87
CA LEU A 324 -5.51 5.99 -23.08
C LEU A 324 -4.11 5.60 -23.61
N LEU A 325 -3.54 6.40 -24.53
CA LEU A 325 -2.16 6.21 -24.97
C LEU A 325 -1.19 6.31 -23.78
N LYS A 326 -1.34 7.37 -22.97
CA LYS A 326 -0.54 7.56 -21.76
C LYS A 326 -0.74 6.42 -20.76
N THR A 327 -1.95 5.87 -20.64
CA THR A 327 -2.21 4.70 -19.76
C THR A 327 -1.36 3.49 -20.15
N LEU A 328 -1.27 3.14 -21.43
CA LEU A 328 -0.40 2.05 -21.89
C LEU A 328 1.08 2.38 -21.68
N GLY A 329 1.50 3.58 -22.09
CA GLY A 329 2.89 4.00 -21.93
C GLY A 329 3.34 4.01 -20.45
N LEU A 330 2.50 4.57 -19.57
CA LEU A 330 2.77 4.56 -18.12
C LEU A 330 2.77 3.14 -17.55
N ALA A 331 1.87 2.26 -17.96
CA ALA A 331 1.86 0.88 -17.51
C ALA A 331 3.19 0.17 -17.84
N VAL A 332 3.73 0.39 -19.04
CA VAL A 332 5.03 -0.16 -19.45
C VAL A 332 6.18 0.46 -18.66
N LEU A 333 6.25 1.79 -18.54
CA LEU A 333 7.30 2.47 -17.79
C LEU A 333 7.28 2.11 -16.30
N MET A 334 6.09 2.03 -15.71
CA MET A 334 5.91 1.58 -14.32
C MET A 334 6.43 0.16 -14.14
N ALA A 335 6.00 -0.77 -15.01
CA ALA A 335 6.45 -2.16 -14.98
C ALA A 335 7.98 -2.27 -15.13
N GLN A 336 8.57 -1.58 -16.11
CA GLN A 336 10.01 -1.56 -16.32
C GLN A 336 10.78 -0.91 -15.17
N SER A 337 10.15 -0.04 -14.41
CA SER A 337 10.76 0.59 -13.22
C SER A 337 10.52 -0.20 -11.92
N GLY A 338 9.95 -1.40 -12.00
CA GLY A 338 9.68 -2.25 -10.84
C GLY A 338 8.46 -1.84 -10.03
N LEU A 339 7.55 -1.01 -10.59
CA LEU A 339 6.28 -0.65 -9.99
C LEU A 339 5.16 -1.61 -10.46
N PHE A 340 4.17 -1.83 -9.63
CA PHE A 340 2.90 -2.40 -10.05
C PHE A 340 2.17 -1.45 -10.99
N VAL A 341 1.26 -1.95 -11.81
CA VAL A 341 0.63 -1.20 -12.89
C VAL A 341 -0.84 -0.91 -12.63
N ALA A 342 -1.33 0.16 -13.21
CA ALA A 342 -2.70 0.64 -13.04
C ALA A 342 -3.68 -0.19 -13.91
N ALA A 343 -3.91 -1.43 -13.53
CA ALA A 343 -4.86 -2.37 -14.14
C ALA A 343 -5.27 -3.44 -13.12
N GLU A 344 -6.40 -4.11 -13.33
CA GLU A 344 -6.76 -5.26 -12.50
C GLU A 344 -5.94 -6.50 -12.85
N LYS A 345 -5.59 -6.67 -14.13
CA LYS A 345 -4.64 -7.67 -14.63
C LYS A 345 -3.86 -7.06 -15.80
N ALA A 346 -2.58 -7.34 -15.87
CA ALA A 346 -1.73 -6.91 -16.97
C ALA A 346 -0.75 -8.02 -17.37
N LEU A 347 -0.72 -8.32 -18.67
CA LEU A 347 0.35 -9.03 -19.33
C LEU A 347 1.03 -8.03 -20.27
N LEU A 348 2.31 -7.81 -20.10
CA LEU A 348 3.05 -6.80 -20.85
C LEU A 348 4.21 -7.44 -21.61
N ALA A 349 4.39 -7.05 -22.86
CA ALA A 349 5.65 -7.27 -23.52
C ALA A 349 6.73 -6.40 -22.89
N TRP A 350 7.98 -6.80 -23.06
CA TRP A 350 9.13 -6.01 -22.59
C TRP A 350 9.75 -5.27 -23.78
N PRO A 351 9.34 -4.02 -24.05
CA PRO A 351 9.89 -3.30 -25.19
C PRO A 351 11.34 -2.88 -24.92
N ASP A 352 12.14 -2.96 -25.98
CA ASP A 352 13.49 -2.40 -26.01
C ASP A 352 13.44 -0.87 -25.93
N ARG A 353 12.44 -0.25 -26.54
CA ARG A 353 12.22 1.19 -26.51
C ARG A 353 10.74 1.54 -26.61
N VAL A 354 10.35 2.58 -25.90
CA VAL A 354 9.03 3.21 -26.01
C VAL A 354 9.17 4.51 -26.79
N TYR A 355 8.45 4.62 -27.90
CA TYR A 355 8.34 5.84 -28.68
C TYR A 355 7.00 6.49 -28.41
N ALA A 356 7.00 7.77 -28.11
CA ALA A 356 5.78 8.54 -27.87
C ALA A 356 5.81 9.87 -28.64
N ASP A 357 4.88 9.99 -29.58
CA ASP A 357 4.56 11.25 -30.23
C ASP A 357 3.21 11.72 -29.73
N ILE A 358 3.21 12.35 -28.56
CA ILE A 358 2.06 12.88 -27.84
C ILE A 358 2.37 14.36 -27.54
N GLY A 359 1.57 15.29 -28.03
CA GLY A 359 1.82 16.70 -27.85
C GLY A 359 0.55 17.52 -27.68
N ASP A 360 0.61 18.60 -26.87
CA ASP A 360 -0.45 19.57 -26.75
C ASP A 360 -0.44 20.50 -27.97
N GLU A 361 -1.53 20.54 -28.74
CA GLU A 361 -1.76 21.52 -29.82
C GLU A 361 -1.90 22.97 -29.33
N GLN A 362 -1.77 23.25 -28.05
CA GLN A 362 -2.15 24.52 -27.42
C GLN A 362 -1.07 25.61 -27.41
N SER A 363 0.11 25.41 -27.99
CA SER A 363 1.05 26.51 -28.16
C SER A 363 0.77 27.25 -29.49
N LEU A 364 -0.01 28.28 -29.42
CA LEU A 364 -0.50 29.15 -30.53
C LEU A 364 0.61 29.87 -31.36
N GLN A 365 1.88 29.61 -31.13
CA GLN A 365 2.99 30.31 -31.81
C GLN A 365 3.82 29.47 -32.79
N GLU A 366 3.52 28.16 -32.99
CA GLU A 366 4.42 27.27 -33.74
C GLU A 366 3.75 26.28 -34.74
N ASN A 367 2.66 26.66 -35.44
CA ASN A 367 1.94 25.71 -36.30
C ASN A 367 2.77 25.01 -37.41
N LEU A 368 3.78 25.64 -37.98
CA LEU A 368 4.73 24.97 -38.90
C LEU A 368 5.83 24.21 -38.19
N SER A 369 6.20 24.63 -36.99
CA SER A 369 7.18 24.02 -36.11
C SER A 369 6.67 22.71 -35.49
N THR A 370 5.36 22.62 -35.19
CA THR A 370 4.72 21.42 -34.62
C THR A 370 4.64 20.27 -35.62
N PHE A 371 4.14 20.51 -36.87
CA PHE A 371 4.08 19.47 -37.90
C PHE A 371 5.47 18.90 -38.25
N ALA A 372 6.46 19.79 -38.46
CA ALA A 372 7.84 19.35 -38.69
C ALA A 372 8.44 18.58 -37.51
N GLY A 373 8.03 18.96 -36.28
CA GLY A 373 8.41 18.23 -35.05
C GLY A 373 7.80 16.82 -35.00
N HIS A 374 6.52 16.67 -35.34
CA HIS A 374 5.85 15.37 -35.50
C HIS A 374 6.55 14.51 -36.55
N LEU A 375 6.77 15.03 -37.75
CA LEU A 375 7.45 14.31 -38.82
C LEU A 375 8.86 13.82 -38.41
N ARG A 376 9.61 14.63 -37.65
CA ARG A 376 10.94 14.24 -37.17
C ARG A 376 10.85 13.04 -36.21
N ARG A 377 9.89 13.04 -35.28
CA ARG A 377 9.68 11.92 -34.36
C ARG A 377 9.19 10.67 -35.09
N LEU A 378 8.28 10.83 -36.03
CA LEU A 378 7.83 9.73 -36.90
C LEU A 378 8.97 9.16 -37.73
N LYS A 379 9.86 10.01 -38.28
CA LYS A 379 11.08 9.56 -38.97
C LYS A 379 11.96 8.69 -38.07
N GLU A 380 12.24 9.14 -36.84
CA GLU A 380 13.03 8.37 -35.86
C GLU A 380 12.38 7.01 -35.57
N MET A 381 11.06 6.97 -35.34
CA MET A 381 10.31 5.73 -35.13
C MET A 381 10.43 4.79 -36.36
N LEU A 382 10.31 5.36 -37.56
CA LEU A 382 10.41 4.57 -38.78
C LEU A 382 11.84 4.09 -39.08
N GLU A 383 12.87 4.75 -38.62
CA GLU A 383 14.27 4.34 -38.83
C GLU A 383 14.76 3.35 -37.75
N GLU A 384 14.39 3.56 -36.49
CA GLU A 384 14.98 2.88 -35.35
C GLU A 384 14.08 1.82 -34.67
N ALA A 385 12.75 1.89 -34.85
CA ALA A 385 11.86 0.94 -34.15
C ALA A 385 12.08 -0.49 -34.60
N THR A 386 12.10 -1.40 -33.64
CA THR A 386 12.24 -2.84 -33.80
C THR A 386 10.89 -3.54 -33.57
N PRO A 387 10.72 -4.81 -33.91
CA PRO A 387 9.49 -5.57 -33.62
C PRO A 387 9.11 -5.62 -32.13
N THR A 388 10.08 -5.38 -31.24
CA THR A 388 9.85 -5.35 -29.80
C THR A 388 9.52 -3.95 -29.27
N SER A 389 9.71 -2.90 -30.07
CA SER A 389 9.42 -1.53 -29.66
C SER A 389 7.92 -1.27 -29.49
N LEU A 390 7.57 -0.38 -28.56
CA LEU A 390 6.22 0.13 -28.38
C LEU A 390 6.10 1.54 -28.98
N VAL A 391 5.09 1.76 -29.83
CA VAL A 391 4.84 3.02 -30.51
C VAL A 391 3.51 3.62 -30.07
N LEU A 392 3.53 4.89 -29.63
CA LEU A 392 2.37 5.66 -29.19
C LEU A 392 2.31 6.95 -29.99
N ILE A 393 1.31 7.09 -30.86
CA ILE A 393 1.16 8.26 -31.74
C ILE A 393 -0.20 8.88 -31.52
N ASP A 394 -0.23 10.13 -31.12
CA ASP A 394 -1.46 10.89 -30.97
C ASP A 394 -1.70 11.77 -32.20
N GLU A 395 -2.96 11.79 -32.66
CA GLU A 395 -3.46 12.60 -33.80
C GLU A 395 -2.66 12.46 -35.11
N LEU A 396 -2.35 11.21 -35.50
CA LEU A 396 -1.62 10.93 -36.72
C LEU A 396 -2.31 11.56 -37.95
N GLY A 397 -1.57 12.38 -38.68
CA GLY A 397 -2.02 13.09 -39.91
C GLY A 397 -2.67 14.44 -39.63
N SER A 398 -2.64 14.96 -38.41
CA SER A 398 -3.08 16.31 -38.08
C SER A 398 -2.05 17.37 -38.52
N GLY A 399 -2.50 18.62 -38.70
CA GLY A 399 -1.63 19.76 -38.95
C GLY A 399 -1.24 19.98 -40.43
N THR A 400 -1.83 19.25 -41.39
CA THR A 400 -1.67 19.45 -42.82
C THR A 400 -3.00 19.29 -43.58
N ASP A 401 -2.96 19.36 -44.90
CA ASP A 401 -4.14 19.08 -45.74
C ASP A 401 -4.69 17.66 -45.41
N PRO A 402 -6.02 17.51 -45.24
CA PRO A 402 -6.61 16.24 -44.85
C PRO A 402 -6.35 15.07 -45.78
N GLU A 403 -6.24 15.30 -47.10
CA GLU A 403 -5.98 14.25 -48.09
C GLU A 403 -4.51 13.81 -48.07
N GLU A 404 -3.59 14.80 -48.03
CA GLU A 404 -2.16 14.55 -47.92
C GLU A 404 -1.83 13.89 -46.56
N GLY A 405 -2.41 14.41 -45.49
CA GLY A 405 -2.27 13.85 -44.14
C GLY A 405 -2.74 12.40 -44.04
N ALA A 406 -3.88 12.08 -44.68
CA ALA A 406 -4.39 10.72 -44.72
C ALA A 406 -3.48 9.78 -45.50
N ALA A 407 -3.01 10.18 -46.70
CA ALA A 407 -2.13 9.39 -47.54
C ALA A 407 -0.79 9.10 -46.85
N LEU A 408 -0.18 10.14 -46.25
CA LEU A 408 1.07 9.97 -45.50
C LEU A 408 0.88 9.07 -44.28
N SER A 409 -0.21 9.22 -43.55
CA SER A 409 -0.52 8.41 -42.37
C SER A 409 -0.74 6.94 -42.71
N GLN A 410 -1.40 6.66 -43.83
CA GLN A 410 -1.55 5.28 -44.32
C GLN A 410 -0.18 4.64 -44.60
N ALA A 411 0.69 5.35 -45.33
CA ALA A 411 2.04 4.88 -45.61
C ALA A 411 2.88 4.63 -44.34
N ILE A 412 2.75 5.51 -43.34
CA ILE A 412 3.41 5.35 -42.04
C ILE A 412 2.90 4.12 -41.32
N LEU A 413 1.57 3.91 -41.26
CA LEU A 413 0.99 2.72 -40.64
C LEU A 413 1.43 1.43 -41.33
N GLU A 414 1.51 1.41 -42.68
CA GLU A 414 2.04 0.28 -43.44
C GLU A 414 3.49 -0.03 -43.07
N ALA A 415 4.35 0.98 -43.05
CA ALA A 415 5.75 0.82 -42.71
C ALA A 415 5.96 0.34 -41.25
N LEU A 416 5.13 0.79 -40.32
CA LEU A 416 5.14 0.30 -38.93
C LEU A 416 4.69 -1.15 -38.83
N LEU A 417 3.66 -1.54 -39.58
CA LEU A 417 3.21 -2.95 -39.65
C LEU A 417 4.26 -3.89 -40.24
N GLU A 418 4.93 -3.45 -41.32
CA GLU A 418 6.01 -4.21 -41.97
C GLU A 418 7.19 -4.47 -41.01
N ARG A 419 7.45 -3.50 -40.10
CA ARG A 419 8.45 -3.65 -39.06
C ARG A 419 8.00 -4.54 -37.87
N GLY A 420 6.72 -4.92 -37.85
CA GLY A 420 6.20 -5.78 -36.77
C GLY A 420 6.00 -5.08 -35.43
N VAL A 421 6.08 -3.74 -35.35
CA VAL A 421 5.92 -3.01 -34.09
C VAL A 421 4.51 -3.11 -33.53
N LYS A 422 4.39 -3.04 -32.19
CA LYS A 422 3.10 -2.97 -31.52
C LYS A 422 2.86 -1.53 -31.01
N GLY A 423 1.61 -1.05 -31.06
CA GLY A 423 1.34 0.31 -30.61
C GLY A 423 -0.11 0.75 -30.63
N MET A 424 -0.30 1.97 -30.16
CA MET A 424 -1.57 2.69 -30.24
C MET A 424 -1.42 3.96 -31.05
N VAL A 425 -2.36 4.19 -31.93
CA VAL A 425 -2.39 5.38 -32.80
C VAL A 425 -3.76 6.00 -32.70
N THR A 426 -3.84 7.31 -32.50
CA THR A 426 -5.12 8.03 -32.55
C THR A 426 -5.22 8.83 -33.84
N THR A 427 -6.43 8.99 -34.34
CA THR A 427 -6.71 9.82 -35.52
C THR A 427 -8.16 10.31 -35.52
N HIS A 428 -8.39 11.42 -36.19
CA HIS A 428 -9.72 11.90 -36.53
C HIS A 428 -10.04 11.75 -38.03
N LEU A 429 -9.08 11.29 -38.86
CA LEU A 429 -9.21 11.19 -40.29
C LEU A 429 -10.03 9.96 -40.71
N SER A 430 -11.14 10.16 -41.41
CA SER A 430 -12.02 9.10 -41.91
C SER A 430 -11.34 8.10 -42.87
N PRO A 431 -10.45 8.51 -43.79
CA PRO A 431 -9.75 7.58 -44.66
C PRO A 431 -8.89 6.55 -43.92
N LEU A 432 -8.29 6.91 -42.75
CA LEU A 432 -7.52 5.96 -41.97
C LEU A 432 -8.40 4.91 -41.29
N LYS A 433 -9.60 5.30 -40.86
CA LYS A 433 -10.58 4.36 -40.28
C LYS A 433 -11.00 3.30 -41.31
N ALA A 434 -11.26 3.75 -42.55
CA ALA A 434 -11.60 2.86 -43.66
C ALA A 434 -10.40 1.94 -44.05
N PHE A 435 -9.21 2.52 -44.09
CA PHE A 435 -7.97 1.76 -44.36
C PHE A 435 -7.72 0.64 -43.36
N ALA A 436 -7.97 0.90 -42.07
CA ALA A 436 -7.80 -0.07 -40.99
C ALA A 436 -8.91 -1.15 -40.98
N GLN A 437 -10.02 -0.94 -41.68
CA GLN A 437 -11.15 -1.86 -41.68
C GLN A 437 -10.80 -3.15 -42.40
N GLY A 438 -10.77 -4.27 -41.67
CA GLY A 438 -10.48 -5.60 -42.23
C GLY A 438 -9.01 -5.82 -42.60
N ARG A 439 -8.10 -4.88 -42.28
CA ARG A 439 -6.67 -5.04 -42.52
C ARG A 439 -6.01 -5.83 -41.39
N GLU A 440 -5.27 -6.85 -41.72
CA GLU A 440 -4.51 -7.67 -40.76
C GLU A 440 -3.44 -6.79 -40.07
N GLY A 441 -3.31 -6.96 -38.76
CA GLY A 441 -2.36 -6.20 -37.93
C GLY A 441 -2.90 -4.91 -37.35
N ILE A 442 -4.06 -4.38 -37.81
CA ILE A 442 -4.69 -3.18 -37.25
C ILE A 442 -6.09 -3.49 -36.77
N GLN A 443 -6.40 -3.05 -35.56
CA GLN A 443 -7.76 -3.07 -35.02
C GLN A 443 -8.29 -1.65 -34.86
N ASN A 444 -9.45 -1.37 -35.47
CA ASN A 444 -10.17 -0.13 -35.19
C ASN A 444 -10.72 -0.14 -33.76
N ALA A 445 -10.72 1.02 -33.13
CA ALA A 445 -11.37 1.27 -31.86
C ALA A 445 -11.95 2.69 -31.81
N SER A 446 -12.90 2.90 -30.92
CA SER A 446 -13.50 4.20 -30.74
C SER A 446 -13.69 4.54 -29.26
N MET A 447 -13.69 5.84 -28.95
CA MET A 447 -14.11 6.33 -27.64
C MET A 447 -15.60 6.60 -27.66
N ARG A 448 -16.35 5.99 -26.71
CA ARG A 448 -17.80 6.16 -26.62
C ARG A 448 -18.15 7.59 -26.22
N PHE A 449 -19.21 8.11 -26.84
CA PHE A 449 -19.76 9.41 -26.53
C PHE A 449 -21.26 9.28 -26.23
N ASP A 450 -21.69 9.86 -25.12
CA ASP A 450 -23.11 9.92 -24.73
C ASP A 450 -23.78 11.08 -25.46
N LEU A 451 -24.62 10.75 -26.43
CA LEU A 451 -25.37 11.75 -27.22
C LEU A 451 -26.53 12.36 -26.42
N GLU A 452 -27.02 11.69 -25.39
CA GLU A 452 -28.07 12.23 -24.54
C GLU A 452 -27.52 13.28 -23.57
N ALA A 453 -26.43 12.97 -22.92
CA ALA A 453 -25.76 13.89 -21.99
C ALA A 453 -24.77 14.85 -22.66
N LEU A 454 -24.52 14.73 -23.97
CA LEU A 454 -23.52 15.48 -24.76
C LEU A 454 -22.11 15.48 -24.09
N ARG A 455 -21.71 14.34 -23.59
CA ARG A 455 -20.41 14.21 -22.90
C ARG A 455 -19.71 12.90 -23.25
N PRO A 456 -18.37 12.87 -23.23
CA PRO A 456 -17.61 11.65 -23.38
C PRO A 456 -17.85 10.73 -22.17
N THR A 457 -17.93 9.42 -22.44
CA THR A 457 -17.96 8.39 -21.37
C THR A 457 -16.58 7.88 -21.03
N TYR A 458 -15.57 8.20 -21.85
CA TYR A 458 -14.19 7.70 -21.74
C TYR A 458 -14.04 6.19 -21.83
N GLU A 459 -15.07 5.50 -22.35
CA GLU A 459 -15.08 4.06 -22.57
C GLU A 459 -14.55 3.71 -23.96
N LEU A 460 -13.62 2.76 -24.02
CA LEU A 460 -13.08 2.22 -25.28
C LEU A 460 -13.98 1.12 -25.84
N VAL A 461 -14.33 1.23 -27.10
CA VAL A 461 -15.07 0.23 -27.87
C VAL A 461 -14.16 -0.34 -28.95
N LEU A 462 -13.84 -1.62 -28.87
CA LEU A 462 -12.93 -2.29 -29.79
C LEU A 462 -13.65 -2.74 -31.08
N GLY A 463 -12.95 -2.68 -32.23
CA GLY A 463 -13.35 -3.21 -33.53
C GLY A 463 -14.36 -2.34 -34.26
N VAL A 464 -14.72 -1.18 -33.73
CA VAL A 464 -15.64 -0.25 -34.37
C VAL A 464 -14.95 1.11 -34.53
N PRO A 465 -14.88 1.69 -35.73
CA PRO A 465 -14.33 3.01 -35.93
C PRO A 465 -15.25 4.09 -35.33
N GLY A 466 -14.67 5.10 -34.71
CA GLY A 466 -15.44 6.19 -34.11
C GLY A 466 -16.10 7.10 -35.16
N ARG A 467 -17.24 7.63 -34.79
CA ARG A 467 -18.03 8.53 -35.62
C ARG A 467 -17.67 9.99 -35.42
N SER A 468 -18.06 10.77 -36.42
CA SER A 468 -18.12 12.22 -36.30
C SER A 468 -19.49 12.59 -35.73
N TYR A 469 -19.52 13.10 -34.51
CA TYR A 469 -20.76 13.46 -33.80
C TYR A 469 -21.22 14.88 -34.12
N ALA A 470 -20.55 15.63 -35.02
CA ALA A 470 -20.78 17.04 -35.25
C ALA A 470 -22.26 17.37 -35.62
N LEU A 471 -22.86 16.61 -36.54
CA LEU A 471 -24.27 16.82 -36.93
C LEU A 471 -25.25 16.40 -35.83
N ALA A 472 -24.96 15.32 -35.12
CA ALA A 472 -25.78 14.89 -33.99
C ALA A 472 -25.76 15.92 -32.85
N ILE A 473 -24.60 16.47 -32.52
CA ILE A 473 -24.43 17.55 -31.54
C ILE A 473 -25.14 18.84 -32.03
N ALA A 474 -24.96 19.20 -33.31
CA ALA A 474 -25.60 20.38 -33.88
C ALA A 474 -27.14 20.28 -33.85
N ARG A 475 -27.68 19.09 -34.15
CA ARG A 475 -29.14 18.84 -34.03
C ARG A 475 -29.63 18.97 -32.60
N ARG A 476 -28.86 18.46 -31.63
CA ARG A 476 -29.22 18.55 -30.21
C ARG A 476 -29.12 19.98 -29.66
N LEU A 477 -28.19 20.75 -30.17
CA LEU A 477 -28.06 22.20 -29.87
C LEU A 477 -29.11 23.04 -30.62
N ALA A 478 -30.09 22.39 -31.29
CA ALA A 478 -31.18 23.03 -32.02
C ALA A 478 -30.71 24.01 -33.12
N LEU A 479 -29.64 23.67 -33.86
CA LEU A 479 -29.33 24.38 -35.08
C LEU A 479 -30.52 24.31 -36.05
N PRO A 480 -30.75 25.38 -36.91
CA PRO A 480 -31.85 25.37 -37.85
C PRO A 480 -31.86 24.12 -38.74
N GLU A 481 -33.03 23.45 -38.85
CA GLU A 481 -33.18 22.20 -39.58
C GLU A 481 -32.79 22.30 -41.05
N GLU A 482 -32.97 23.48 -41.65
CA GLU A 482 -32.54 23.76 -43.02
C GLU A 482 -31.02 23.69 -43.19
N VAL A 483 -30.27 24.16 -42.19
CA VAL A 483 -28.79 24.09 -42.19
C VAL A 483 -28.34 22.66 -42.02
N LEU A 484 -28.99 21.89 -41.11
CA LEU A 484 -28.70 20.50 -40.88
C LEU A 484 -28.95 19.63 -42.13
N LYS A 485 -30.11 19.79 -42.76
CA LYS A 485 -30.44 19.08 -44.03
C LYS A 485 -29.47 19.42 -45.15
N ARG A 486 -29.05 20.68 -45.26
CA ARG A 486 -28.08 21.09 -46.26
C ARG A 486 -26.68 20.52 -45.96
N ALA A 487 -26.27 20.50 -44.72
CA ALA A 487 -25.01 19.89 -44.31
C ALA A 487 -25.01 18.35 -44.57
N GLU A 488 -26.12 17.68 -44.27
CA GLU A 488 -26.29 16.23 -44.60
C GLU A 488 -26.22 15.95 -46.10
N ALA A 489 -26.80 16.82 -46.93
CA ALA A 489 -26.77 16.71 -48.39
C ALA A 489 -25.37 16.94 -48.99
N LEU A 490 -24.51 17.68 -48.31
CA LEU A 490 -23.13 17.98 -48.70
C LEU A 490 -22.13 16.88 -48.25
N LEU A 491 -22.57 15.97 -47.42
CA LEU A 491 -21.71 14.81 -47.04
C LEU A 491 -21.49 13.91 -48.25
N PRO A 492 -20.25 13.39 -48.46
CA PRO A 492 -19.96 12.42 -49.51
C PRO A 492 -20.83 11.13 -49.35
N GLU A 493 -21.08 10.41 -50.45
CA GLU A 493 -21.95 9.20 -50.51
C GLU A 493 -21.55 8.02 -49.55
N GLY A 494 -20.51 8.20 -48.75
CA GLY A 494 -20.12 7.26 -47.69
C GLY A 494 -21.13 7.08 -46.52
N GLY A 495 -22.20 7.90 -46.47
CA GLY A 495 -23.21 7.81 -45.40
C GLY A 495 -24.03 6.51 -45.37
N ARG A 496 -24.08 5.72 -46.46
CA ARG A 496 -24.69 4.37 -46.42
C ARG A 496 -23.84 3.35 -45.65
N LEU A 497 -22.54 3.43 -45.76
CA LEU A 497 -21.61 2.59 -44.98
C LEU A 497 -21.66 2.96 -43.50
N GLU A 498 -21.75 4.23 -43.17
CA GLU A 498 -21.93 4.71 -41.80
C GLU A 498 -23.23 4.18 -41.16
N ALA A 499 -24.36 4.18 -41.91
CA ALA A 499 -25.63 3.65 -41.40
C ALA A 499 -25.60 2.12 -41.17
N LEU A 500 -24.86 1.36 -42.00
CA LEU A 500 -24.65 -0.08 -41.77
C LEU A 500 -23.74 -0.33 -40.57
N LEU A 501 -22.68 0.47 -40.44
CA LEU A 501 -21.81 0.45 -39.26
C LEU A 501 -22.58 0.83 -37.97
N GLU A 502 -23.61 1.71 -38.08
CA GLU A 502 -24.53 2.03 -36.98
C GLU A 502 -25.26 0.82 -36.44
N ARG A 503 -25.83 0.02 -37.30
CA ARG A 503 -26.55 -1.20 -36.88
C ARG A 503 -25.62 -2.22 -36.26
N LEU A 504 -24.45 -2.44 -36.88
CA LEU A 504 -23.44 -3.36 -36.38
C LEU A 504 -22.89 -2.91 -35.01
N GLU A 505 -22.71 -1.61 -34.81
CA GLU A 505 -22.25 -1.05 -33.53
C GLU A 505 -23.29 -1.20 -32.43
N ALA A 506 -24.56 -0.91 -32.74
CA ALA A 506 -25.67 -1.07 -31.78
C ALA A 506 -25.84 -2.56 -31.36
N GLU A 507 -25.76 -3.47 -32.33
CA GLU A 507 -25.84 -4.91 -32.08
C GLU A 507 -24.65 -5.43 -31.28
N ARG A 508 -23.43 -4.93 -31.59
CA ARG A 508 -22.22 -5.28 -30.86
C ARG A 508 -22.22 -4.73 -29.43
N LEU A 509 -22.68 -3.48 -29.23
CA LEU A 509 -22.80 -2.89 -27.89
C LEU A 509 -23.83 -3.65 -27.04
N ALA A 510 -24.94 -4.10 -27.63
CA ALA A 510 -25.89 -4.96 -26.96
C ALA A 510 -25.27 -6.30 -26.55
N LEU A 511 -24.47 -6.89 -27.44
CA LEU A 511 -23.77 -8.16 -27.21
C LEU A 511 -22.66 -8.02 -26.16
N GLU A 512 -21.93 -6.91 -26.15
CA GLU A 512 -20.89 -6.61 -25.13
C GLU A 512 -21.52 -6.35 -23.76
N ALA A 513 -22.65 -5.65 -23.69
CA ALA A 513 -23.38 -5.43 -22.46
C ALA A 513 -23.91 -6.77 -21.87
N GLU A 514 -24.42 -7.65 -22.73
CA GLU A 514 -24.87 -8.99 -22.34
C GLU A 514 -23.69 -9.88 -21.89
N ARG A 515 -22.56 -9.80 -22.58
CA ARG A 515 -21.32 -10.51 -22.23
C ARG A 515 -20.75 -10.05 -20.89
N GLU A 516 -20.78 -8.76 -20.59
CA GLU A 516 -20.34 -8.21 -19.31
C GLU A 516 -21.32 -8.59 -18.18
N ARG A 517 -22.63 -8.62 -18.47
CA ARG A 517 -23.65 -9.12 -17.53
C ARG A 517 -23.41 -10.59 -17.19
N LEU A 518 -23.20 -11.42 -18.22
CA LEU A 518 -22.91 -12.86 -18.04
C LEU A 518 -21.59 -13.09 -17.27
N ARG A 519 -20.55 -12.25 -17.49
CA ARG A 519 -19.30 -12.33 -16.72
C ARG A 519 -19.54 -12.01 -15.24
N ARG A 520 -20.35 -11.01 -14.94
CA ARG A 520 -20.69 -10.66 -13.54
C ARG A 520 -21.48 -11.79 -12.89
N GLU A 521 -22.45 -12.35 -13.59
CA GLU A 521 -23.24 -13.50 -13.11
C GLU A 521 -22.36 -14.74 -12.89
N LEU A 522 -21.43 -15.03 -13.82
CA LEU A 522 -20.45 -16.12 -13.67
C LEU A 522 -19.55 -15.91 -12.44
N SER A 523 -19.03 -14.73 -12.26
CA SER A 523 -18.20 -14.39 -11.09
C SER A 523 -18.99 -14.52 -9.78
N GLN A 524 -20.27 -14.16 -9.80
CA GLN A 524 -21.14 -14.31 -8.64
C GLN A 524 -21.44 -15.79 -8.35
N VAL A 525 -21.68 -16.59 -9.38
CA VAL A 525 -21.89 -18.05 -9.26
C VAL A 525 -20.62 -18.75 -8.73
N GLU A 526 -19.42 -18.33 -9.20
CA GLU A 526 -18.17 -18.89 -8.71
C GLU A 526 -17.94 -18.54 -7.22
N ARG A 527 -18.26 -17.31 -6.81
CA ARG A 527 -18.18 -16.91 -5.39
C ARG A 527 -19.17 -17.70 -4.52
N LEU A 528 -20.38 -17.87 -5.01
CA LEU A 528 -21.40 -18.64 -4.29
C LEU A 528 -21.02 -20.13 -4.19
N ARG A 529 -20.48 -20.72 -5.27
CA ARG A 529 -19.98 -22.10 -5.25
C ARG A 529 -18.85 -22.28 -4.25
N LYS A 530 -17.90 -21.33 -4.21
CA LYS A 530 -16.80 -21.37 -3.24
C LYS A 530 -17.32 -21.26 -1.80
N ALA A 531 -18.23 -20.33 -1.55
CA ALA A 531 -18.85 -20.16 -0.23
C ALA A 531 -19.67 -21.40 0.18
N LEU A 532 -20.35 -22.05 -0.76
CA LEU A 532 -21.10 -23.28 -0.51
C LEU A 532 -20.14 -24.43 -0.15
N ALA A 533 -19.08 -24.62 -0.92
CA ALA A 533 -18.07 -25.65 -0.66
C ALA A 533 -17.39 -25.47 0.71
N GLU A 534 -17.07 -24.22 1.07
CA GLU A 534 -16.52 -23.90 2.39
C GLU A 534 -17.52 -24.19 3.52
N ARG A 535 -18.82 -23.95 3.28
CA ARG A 535 -19.88 -24.24 4.24
C ARG A 535 -20.13 -25.74 4.38
N GLU A 536 -20.11 -26.47 3.28
CA GLU A 536 -20.24 -27.93 3.28
C GLU A 536 -19.05 -28.59 4.04
N ALA A 537 -17.82 -28.12 3.78
CA ALA A 537 -16.63 -28.62 4.47
C ALA A 537 -16.72 -28.38 5.99
N ARG A 538 -17.14 -27.21 6.44
CA ARG A 538 -17.36 -26.93 7.87
C ARG A 538 -18.46 -27.79 8.47
N PHE A 539 -19.54 -27.98 7.74
CA PHE A 539 -20.65 -28.82 8.19
C PHE A 539 -20.24 -30.29 8.33
N GLU A 540 -19.41 -30.79 7.43
CA GLU A 540 -18.83 -32.15 7.52
C GLU A 540 -17.88 -32.30 8.69
N GLU A 541 -17.05 -31.27 8.95
CA GLU A 541 -16.14 -31.23 10.09
C GLU A 541 -16.89 -31.20 11.43
N GLU A 542 -17.89 -30.32 11.57
CA GLU A 542 -18.77 -30.27 12.75
C GLU A 542 -19.54 -31.58 12.97
N ARG A 543 -19.96 -32.22 11.88
CA ARG A 543 -20.65 -33.52 11.94
C ARG A 543 -19.72 -34.63 12.38
N ALA A 544 -18.48 -34.63 11.90
CA ALA A 544 -17.47 -35.61 12.30
C ALA A 544 -17.07 -35.45 13.78
N GLU A 545 -16.93 -34.21 14.26
CA GLU A 545 -16.67 -33.93 15.67
C GLU A 545 -17.84 -34.37 16.57
N ARG A 546 -19.09 -34.08 16.16
CA ARG A 546 -20.28 -34.52 16.88
C ARG A 546 -20.41 -36.05 16.95
N LEU A 547 -20.10 -36.75 15.86
CA LEU A 547 -20.09 -38.20 15.84
C LEU A 547 -19.03 -38.78 16.79
N LYS A 548 -17.83 -38.23 16.78
CA LYS A 548 -16.76 -38.62 17.73
C LYS A 548 -17.17 -38.41 19.19
N ALA A 549 -17.74 -37.25 19.49
CA ALA A 549 -18.22 -36.94 20.85
C ALA A 549 -19.32 -37.91 21.29
N LEU A 550 -20.27 -38.23 20.38
CA LEU A 550 -21.33 -39.21 20.65
C LEU A 550 -20.77 -40.64 20.85
N GLU A 551 -19.78 -41.05 20.04
CA GLU A 551 -19.10 -42.35 20.19
C GLU A 551 -18.37 -42.46 21.53
N GLU A 552 -17.71 -41.37 21.97
CA GLU A 552 -17.04 -41.32 23.28
C GLU A 552 -18.06 -41.39 24.44
N GLU A 553 -19.18 -40.68 24.31
CA GLU A 553 -20.27 -40.69 25.30
C GLU A 553 -20.91 -42.07 25.42
N VAL A 554 -21.22 -42.73 24.30
CA VAL A 554 -21.76 -44.11 24.26
C VAL A 554 -20.75 -45.09 24.83
N ARG A 555 -19.44 -44.93 24.52
CA ARG A 555 -18.40 -45.78 25.05
C ARG A 555 -18.22 -45.64 26.57
N ALA A 556 -18.34 -44.41 27.07
CA ALA A 556 -18.31 -44.13 28.50
C ALA A 556 -19.52 -44.70 29.24
N GLU A 557 -20.72 -44.63 28.64
CA GLU A 557 -21.93 -45.26 29.19
C GLU A 557 -21.85 -46.80 29.17
N LEU A 558 -21.35 -47.39 28.08
CA LEU A 558 -21.10 -48.86 28.02
C LEU A 558 -20.16 -49.35 29.12
N LEU A 559 -19.05 -48.62 29.34
CA LEU A 559 -18.09 -48.96 30.43
C LEU A 559 -18.74 -48.89 31.81
N LYS A 560 -19.67 -47.93 32.04
CA LYS A 560 -20.44 -47.83 33.29
C LYS A 560 -21.38 -49.03 33.45
N VAL A 561 -22.10 -49.40 32.39
CA VAL A 561 -23.00 -50.58 32.40
C VAL A 561 -22.26 -51.89 32.63
N GLU A 562 -21.07 -52.05 32.00
CA GLU A 562 -20.21 -53.20 32.21
C GLU A 562 -19.71 -53.28 33.65
N ALA A 563 -19.30 -52.15 34.25
CA ALA A 563 -18.87 -52.09 35.64
C ALA A 563 -20.05 -52.44 36.62
N GLU A 564 -21.25 -51.91 36.39
CA GLU A 564 -22.44 -52.19 37.18
C GLU A 564 -22.85 -53.66 37.05
N LEU A 565 -22.80 -54.24 35.83
CA LEU A 565 -23.06 -55.69 35.60
C LEU A 565 -22.02 -56.59 36.28
N LYS A 566 -20.75 -56.15 36.29
CA LYS A 566 -19.67 -56.91 36.99
C LYS A 566 -19.88 -56.91 38.50
N ALA A 567 -20.27 -55.75 39.09
CA ALA A 567 -20.59 -55.62 40.51
C ALA A 567 -21.82 -56.47 40.90
N LEU A 568 -22.86 -56.48 40.05
CA LEU A 568 -24.04 -57.30 40.21
C LEU A 568 -23.73 -58.83 40.15
N LYS A 569 -22.83 -59.22 39.24
CA LYS A 569 -22.36 -60.63 39.19
C LYS A 569 -21.61 -61.05 40.44
N GLU A 570 -20.75 -60.19 41.01
CA GLU A 570 -20.05 -60.45 42.26
C GLU A 570 -21.02 -60.50 43.45
N LYS A 571 -22.00 -59.58 43.51
CA LYS A 571 -23.03 -59.56 44.53
C LYS A 571 -23.93 -60.79 44.47
N ALA A 572 -24.31 -61.26 43.27
CA ALA A 572 -25.06 -62.50 43.07
C ALA A 572 -24.27 -63.76 43.49
N ARG A 573 -22.96 -63.68 43.51
CA ARG A 573 -22.03 -64.80 43.95
C ARG A 573 -21.88 -64.84 45.46
N ASN A 574 -21.98 -63.69 46.16
CA ASN A 574 -21.68 -63.57 47.59
C ASN A 574 -22.92 -63.43 48.48
N GLU A 575 -24.07 -62.88 48.04
CA GLU A 575 -25.24 -62.52 48.88
C GLU A 575 -26.56 -63.20 48.51
N GLY A 576 -26.62 -64.01 47.46
CA GLY A 576 -27.80 -64.76 47.04
C GLY A 576 -28.56 -64.22 45.84
N LYS A 577 -29.15 -65.13 45.03
CA LYS A 577 -29.69 -64.86 43.70
C LYS A 577 -30.93 -63.89 43.65
N ARG A 578 -31.67 -63.72 44.77
CA ARG A 578 -32.92 -62.95 44.77
C ARG A 578 -32.72 -61.42 44.77
N ASP A 579 -31.76 -60.90 45.49
CA ASP A 579 -31.53 -59.45 45.57
C ASP A 579 -30.80 -58.93 44.33
N ALA A 580 -29.84 -59.72 43.78
CA ALA A 580 -29.19 -59.42 42.51
C ALA A 580 -30.20 -59.37 41.33
N LEU A 581 -31.27 -60.19 41.36
CA LEU A 581 -32.31 -60.17 40.32
C LEU A 581 -33.19 -58.90 40.38
N ARG A 582 -33.44 -58.38 41.58
CA ARG A 582 -34.19 -57.13 41.77
C ARG A 582 -33.38 -55.91 41.26
N GLU A 583 -32.07 -55.86 41.56
CA GLU A 583 -31.20 -54.80 41.09
C GLU A 583 -31.00 -54.88 39.58
N LEU A 584 -30.92 -56.08 38.97
CA LEU A 584 -30.85 -56.27 37.53
C LEU A 584 -32.13 -55.78 36.82
N MET A 585 -33.31 -56.00 37.41
CA MET A 585 -34.57 -55.47 36.89
C MET A 585 -34.64 -53.94 37.01
N ALA A 586 -34.16 -53.36 38.09
CA ALA A 586 -34.06 -51.92 38.28
C ALA A 586 -33.08 -51.28 37.31
N LEU A 587 -31.94 -51.92 37.03
CA LEU A 587 -30.96 -51.47 36.02
C LEU A 587 -31.57 -51.48 34.62
N ARG A 588 -32.26 -52.58 34.26
CA ARG A 588 -32.99 -52.70 32.97
C ARG A 588 -34.05 -51.61 32.79
N GLU A 589 -34.79 -51.25 33.83
CA GLU A 589 -35.79 -50.19 33.79
C GLU A 589 -35.17 -48.80 33.66
N ARG A 590 -34.02 -48.55 34.30
CA ARG A 590 -33.25 -47.29 34.23
C ARG A 590 -32.75 -47.04 32.82
N TYR A 591 -32.22 -48.05 32.12
CA TYR A 591 -31.73 -47.91 30.76
C TYR A 591 -32.80 -48.02 29.69
N ALA A 592 -33.93 -48.73 29.93
CA ALA A 592 -35.09 -48.77 29.05
C ALA A 592 -35.82 -47.41 28.94
N LYS A 593 -35.75 -46.55 30.00
CA LYS A 593 -36.29 -45.20 30.00
C LYS A 593 -35.39 -44.17 29.24
N LYS A 594 -34.17 -44.54 28.91
CA LYS A 594 -33.23 -43.71 28.16
C LYS A 594 -33.20 -44.01 26.66
N ALA A 595 -34.01 -44.95 26.17
CA ALA A 595 -34.08 -45.23 24.74
C ALA A 595 -34.66 -44.03 23.97
N PRO A 596 -34.04 -43.62 22.86
CA PRO A 596 -34.58 -42.52 22.03
C PRO A 596 -35.96 -42.91 21.50
N PRO A 597 -36.86 -41.90 21.31
CA PRO A 597 -38.15 -42.17 20.72
C PRO A 597 -38.01 -42.77 19.31
N PRO A 598 -38.90 -43.63 18.87
CA PRO A 598 -38.83 -44.26 17.55
C PRO A 598 -38.83 -43.17 16.47
N PRO A 599 -38.07 -43.37 15.36
CA PRO A 599 -37.99 -42.41 14.28
C PRO A 599 -39.40 -42.12 13.72
N PRO A 600 -39.70 -40.89 13.30
CA PRO A 600 -40.99 -40.54 12.72
C PRO A 600 -41.27 -41.40 11.49
N PRO A 601 -42.56 -41.71 11.19
CA PRO A 601 -42.93 -42.54 10.07
C PRO A 601 -42.40 -41.95 8.75
N PRO A 602 -41.91 -42.80 7.83
CA PRO A 602 -41.37 -42.35 6.57
C PRO A 602 -42.38 -41.56 5.75
N GLY A 603 -41.99 -40.35 5.29
CA GLY A 603 -42.86 -39.48 4.46
C GLY A 603 -43.38 -38.23 5.17
N LEU A 604 -43.13 -38.02 6.46
CA LEU A 604 -43.45 -36.78 7.14
C LEU A 604 -42.19 -35.96 7.44
N ALA A 605 -42.04 -34.84 6.78
CA ALA A 605 -40.95 -33.86 7.03
C ALA A 605 -41.54 -32.45 7.01
N PRO A 606 -40.89 -31.47 7.67
CA PRO A 606 -41.30 -30.08 7.57
C PRO A 606 -41.34 -29.62 6.10
N GLY A 607 -42.44 -28.98 5.71
CA GLY A 607 -42.69 -28.56 4.33
C GLY A 607 -43.57 -29.50 3.51
N VAL A 608 -43.76 -30.77 3.91
CA VAL A 608 -44.57 -31.75 3.17
C VAL A 608 -46.07 -31.40 3.27
N LEU A 609 -46.75 -31.52 2.13
CA LEU A 609 -48.21 -31.38 2.06
C LEU A 609 -48.87 -32.65 2.60
N VAL A 610 -49.78 -32.48 3.53
CA VAL A 610 -50.52 -33.57 4.15
C VAL A 610 -52.03 -33.32 4.08
N GLU A 611 -52.81 -34.39 3.99
CA GLU A 611 -54.26 -34.34 4.18
C GLU A 611 -54.57 -34.64 5.65
N VAL A 612 -55.43 -33.84 6.23
CA VAL A 612 -55.98 -34.07 7.57
C VAL A 612 -57.37 -34.65 7.42
N PRO A 613 -57.52 -35.98 7.46
CA PRO A 613 -58.78 -36.64 7.16
C PRO A 613 -59.96 -36.22 8.07
N SER A 614 -59.66 -35.92 9.35
CA SER A 614 -60.63 -35.45 10.33
C SER A 614 -61.26 -34.10 9.97
N LEU A 615 -60.62 -33.31 9.13
CA LEU A 615 -61.07 -31.98 8.71
C LEU A 615 -61.42 -31.92 7.21
N GLY A 616 -61.12 -32.96 6.45
CA GLY A 616 -61.26 -32.97 5.00
C GLY A 616 -60.46 -31.87 4.30
N LYS A 617 -59.36 -31.38 4.91
CA LYS A 617 -58.53 -30.25 4.40
C LYS A 617 -57.08 -30.62 4.26
N ARG A 618 -56.42 -29.94 3.35
CA ARG A 618 -54.97 -30.07 3.12
C ARG A 618 -54.24 -29.05 3.99
N GLY A 619 -53.12 -29.47 4.57
CA GLY A 619 -52.23 -28.63 5.36
C GLY A 619 -50.77 -28.88 5.00
N ARG A 620 -49.87 -28.10 5.54
CA ARG A 620 -48.43 -28.29 5.39
C ARG A 620 -47.82 -28.57 6.75
N VAL A 621 -46.95 -29.57 6.86
CA VAL A 621 -46.20 -29.86 8.08
C VAL A 621 -45.25 -28.70 8.36
N VAL A 622 -45.37 -28.11 9.54
CA VAL A 622 -44.53 -27.00 10.00
C VAL A 622 -43.34 -27.54 10.81
N GLU A 623 -43.62 -28.48 11.72
CA GLU A 623 -42.61 -29.00 12.65
C GLU A 623 -43.04 -30.38 13.16
N LEU A 624 -42.04 -31.22 13.48
CA LEU A 624 -42.28 -32.51 14.15
C LEU A 624 -41.85 -32.37 15.62
N ARG A 625 -42.74 -32.56 16.58
CA ARG A 625 -42.50 -32.44 18.02
C ARG A 625 -42.72 -33.77 18.74
N GLY A 626 -41.68 -34.58 18.81
CA GLY A 626 -41.78 -35.87 19.49
C GLY A 626 -42.85 -36.77 18.90
N GLU A 627 -43.96 -37.01 19.64
CA GLU A 627 -45.10 -37.82 19.18
C GLU A 627 -46.16 -37.03 18.43
N GLU A 628 -45.98 -35.75 18.18
CA GLU A 628 -46.95 -34.87 17.52
C GLU A 628 -46.37 -34.18 16.28
N VAL A 629 -47.22 -33.93 15.29
CA VAL A 629 -46.89 -33.22 14.05
C VAL A 629 -47.68 -31.91 14.05
N LEU A 630 -46.97 -30.78 14.01
CA LEU A 630 -47.58 -29.47 13.88
C LEU A 630 -47.91 -29.23 12.39
N VAL A 631 -49.19 -29.15 12.06
CA VAL A 631 -49.66 -28.94 10.69
C VAL A 631 -50.37 -27.60 10.59
N GLN A 632 -50.05 -26.83 9.57
CA GLN A 632 -50.73 -25.59 9.23
C GLN A 632 -51.79 -25.86 8.17
N VAL A 633 -53.05 -25.65 8.54
CA VAL A 633 -54.22 -25.78 7.67
C VAL A 633 -54.86 -24.39 7.51
N GLY A 634 -54.57 -23.69 6.40
CA GLY A 634 -54.99 -22.31 6.21
C GLY A 634 -54.39 -21.38 7.30
N PRO A 635 -55.16 -20.57 8.01
CA PRO A 635 -54.65 -19.68 9.07
C PRO A 635 -54.40 -20.40 10.42
N LEU A 636 -54.83 -21.66 10.57
CA LEU A 636 -54.76 -22.40 11.83
C LEU A 636 -53.56 -23.34 11.86
N ARG A 637 -52.89 -23.39 13.02
CA ARG A 637 -51.85 -24.38 13.33
C ARG A 637 -52.42 -25.37 14.36
N MET A 638 -52.27 -26.64 14.06
CA MET A 638 -52.82 -27.72 14.92
C MET A 638 -51.71 -28.75 15.16
N SER A 639 -51.65 -29.24 16.38
CA SER A 639 -50.84 -30.36 16.75
C SER A 639 -51.67 -31.64 16.60
N LEU A 640 -51.18 -32.57 15.79
CA LEU A 640 -51.88 -33.82 15.44
C LEU A 640 -50.89 -34.96 15.61
N ARG A 641 -51.41 -36.18 15.87
CA ARG A 641 -50.58 -37.37 15.91
C ARG A 641 -50.19 -37.79 14.48
N PRO A 642 -49.02 -38.37 14.26
CA PRO A 642 -48.55 -38.80 12.92
C PRO A 642 -49.55 -39.71 12.18
N GLN A 643 -50.39 -40.43 12.92
CA GLN A 643 -51.42 -41.32 12.37
C GLN A 643 -52.66 -40.57 11.85
N GLU A 644 -52.88 -39.32 12.27
CA GLU A 644 -54.02 -38.48 11.90
C GLU A 644 -53.78 -37.64 10.64
N VAL A 645 -52.60 -37.76 10.04
CA VAL A 645 -52.20 -37.06 8.81
C VAL A 645 -51.72 -38.04 7.76
N LYS A 646 -52.12 -37.83 6.50
CA LYS A 646 -51.65 -38.63 5.36
C LYS A 646 -50.78 -37.74 4.47
N PRO A 647 -49.50 -38.13 4.24
CA PRO A 647 -48.66 -37.41 3.28
C PRO A 647 -49.28 -37.53 1.90
N LEU A 648 -49.33 -36.42 1.17
CA LEU A 648 -49.76 -36.38 -0.22
C LEU A 648 -48.50 -36.49 -1.09
N PRO A 649 -48.52 -37.28 -2.18
CA PRO A 649 -47.42 -37.28 -3.13
C PRO A 649 -47.30 -35.90 -3.78
N GLU A 650 -46.04 -35.46 -4.03
CA GLU A 650 -45.73 -34.19 -4.69
C GLU A 650 -46.34 -34.09 -6.09
#